data_447eb931b447e033f4411f41b0384f50
#
_entry.id   447eb931b447e033f4411f41b0384f50
#
_cell.length_a   1.000
_cell.length_b   1.000
_cell.length_c   1.000
_cell.angle_alpha   90.00
_cell.angle_beta   90.00
_cell.angle_gamma   90.00
#
_symmetry.space_group_name_H-M   'P 1'
#
loop_
_entity.id
_entity.type
_entity.pdbx_description
1 polymer ?
#
loop_
_entity_poly.entity_id
_entity_poly.type
_entity_poly.pdbx_seq_one_letter_code
_entity_poly.pdbx_strand_id
1 'polypeptide(L)'
;MRVVSLALLMAFKGEALAQEIEFDIPAQPLNSALNELGRQGDLQVLYNPDDIKGKSSQTVRGRFTPEQAARNLLEQARVPYSLENNTLTLTAIVPPVSLKPLSIQAPPTGLTTEGSGSYTTSAVSITKSAQSLREIPQSVSVVTRQLMDDKNLYSLEDVMAQATGVTFSQRNFGSHVFSSRGFAMEDESYTIDGISGQGYSVTGWMTPDMEIYDRVEILRGAAGLLIGAGNPGGTVNLVRKRPTAIPQFSITTRAGTWDNYRVDLDGSSKLNDSGSIRGRFVASYADRGYFIDGLEKSAPLLYGILETDLSDDTTLAVGLRRQEADIKGFTIFGLPRYSDGGAIDLPRSTSLAQDWNRHQTSTDEVFTELDHHFSESWSGTLSATHSTGSFEQKVAYAQGAIDPTTLTGSRIARTLFRSDQLQSNGFDAHMDGHFEAFGLEHQLTFGGNWSEQTRKSRQVNVTSNQPIDIFNPDNHLIAEPAQPDWTSITDFSDKRYGAYTNLRLHLSESLSLVMGGRLSWYDYQTQAAGVTRKSREEHEVTPFIGTIYDLDPNWSLYASYTDIFLPQSVYRDAAGNLLEPAIGSNYETGIKGELFDQRLNLSFALFYVKQKDVAIEDNTHPGECLMNDIYGTCYLNGNIRRSKGFEVEASGEPLPGLQTVAGYTFNMTRGSDGQSISAETPRHLFRMTGNYTLPGTWNRLTLGAGVSAQSGYSEAESSAEIKNPGRAIWDARASWKIDENWSVALNGNNLLDRKYYKATGDVDRGNYYGDPRNYMLTLRGEF
;
A
#
# COMPACT_ATOMS: atom_id res chain seq x y z
N MET A 1 7.00 -46.80 12.29
CA MET A 1 8.17 -47.56 11.75
C MET A 1 7.97 -47.78 10.25
N ARG A 2 8.65 -47.01 9.46
CA ARG A 2 9.30 -47.33 8.18
C ARG A 2 9.95 -46.07 7.69
N VAL A 3 11.26 -46.09 7.68
CA VAL A 3 12.21 -45.08 7.23
C VAL A 3 12.18 -45.10 5.70
N VAL A 4 12.05 -43.93 5.06
CA VAL A 4 12.33 -43.76 3.64
C VAL A 4 13.57 -42.88 3.54
N SER A 5 14.68 -43.51 3.18
CA SER A 5 15.92 -42.85 2.84
C SER A 5 15.83 -42.12 1.53
N LEU A 6 16.08 -40.80 1.53
CA LEU A 6 16.25 -39.99 0.33
C LEU A 6 17.73 -40.02 -0.07
N ALA A 7 18.03 -40.70 -1.16
CA ALA A 7 19.35 -40.78 -1.73
C ALA A 7 19.68 -39.45 -2.46
N LEU A 8 20.75 -38.81 -2.01
CA LEU A 8 21.34 -37.62 -2.61
C LEU A 8 22.15 -38.07 -3.84
N LEU A 9 21.64 -37.80 -5.04
CA LEU A 9 22.43 -37.93 -6.28
C LEU A 9 23.29 -36.66 -6.42
N MET A 10 24.56 -36.77 -6.07
CA MET A 10 25.59 -35.81 -6.48
C MET A 10 25.89 -36.04 -7.97
N ALA A 11 25.45 -35.11 -8.81
CA ALA A 11 25.93 -35.03 -10.18
C ALA A 11 27.33 -34.41 -10.17
N PHE A 12 28.36 -35.26 -10.34
CA PHE A 12 29.69 -34.79 -10.70
C PHE A 12 29.60 -34.16 -12.12
N LYS A 13 29.77 -32.84 -12.19
CA LYS A 13 30.18 -32.20 -13.45
C LYS A 13 31.60 -32.65 -13.72
N GLY A 14 31.81 -33.49 -14.71
CA GLY A 14 33.11 -33.80 -15.21
C GLY A 14 33.72 -32.54 -15.85
N GLU A 15 34.73 -31.97 -15.21
CA GLU A 15 35.64 -31.04 -15.87
C GLU A 15 36.30 -31.79 -17.03
N ALA A 16 36.02 -31.39 -18.24
CA ALA A 16 36.78 -31.82 -19.41
C ALA A 16 38.20 -31.28 -19.18
N LEU A 17 39.16 -32.18 -18.90
CA LEU A 17 40.58 -31.84 -18.87
C LEU A 17 40.96 -31.17 -20.18
N ALA A 18 41.22 -29.86 -20.13
CA ALA A 18 41.66 -29.10 -21.31
C ALA A 18 42.96 -29.73 -21.83
N GLN A 19 42.96 -30.12 -23.10
CA GLN A 19 44.08 -30.80 -23.73
C GLN A 19 45.31 -29.87 -23.82
N GLU A 20 46.44 -30.27 -23.28
CA GLU A 20 47.70 -29.54 -23.42
C GLU A 20 48.22 -29.66 -24.85
N ILE A 21 48.55 -28.54 -25.47
CA ILE A 21 49.07 -28.37 -26.82
C ILE A 21 50.49 -27.82 -26.73
N GLU A 22 51.36 -28.16 -27.68
CA GLU A 22 52.71 -27.64 -27.71
C GLU A 22 52.73 -26.27 -28.38
N PHE A 23 53.11 -25.22 -27.65
CA PHE A 23 53.23 -23.87 -28.14
C PHE A 23 54.71 -23.52 -28.37
N ASP A 24 55.01 -22.83 -29.46
CA ASP A 24 56.32 -22.22 -29.76
C ASP A 24 56.06 -20.79 -30.32
N ILE A 25 55.88 -19.86 -29.43
CA ILE A 25 55.59 -18.45 -29.75
C ILE A 25 56.75 -17.61 -29.19
N PRO A 26 57.64 -17.06 -30.03
CA PRO A 26 58.72 -16.19 -29.59
C PRO A 26 58.19 -14.83 -29.09
N ALA A 27 58.97 -14.12 -28.28
CA ALA A 27 58.67 -12.74 -27.93
C ALA A 27 58.65 -11.86 -29.20
N GLN A 28 57.51 -11.17 -29.42
CA GLN A 28 57.26 -10.40 -30.65
C GLN A 28 56.15 -9.35 -30.40
N PRO A 29 55.87 -8.43 -31.33
CA PRO A 29 54.73 -7.53 -31.23
C PRO A 29 53.44 -8.28 -30.88
N LEU A 30 52.63 -7.73 -29.95
CA LEU A 30 51.51 -8.46 -29.36
C LEU A 30 50.49 -8.92 -30.40
N ASN A 31 50.22 -8.12 -31.42
CA ASN A 31 49.32 -8.51 -32.52
C ASN A 31 49.77 -9.79 -33.24
N SER A 32 51.08 -9.94 -33.50
CA SER A 32 51.65 -11.12 -34.14
C SER A 32 51.59 -12.35 -33.25
N ALA A 33 51.90 -12.13 -31.93
CA ALA A 33 51.83 -13.17 -30.92
C ALA A 33 50.42 -13.70 -30.69
N LEU A 34 49.42 -12.84 -30.69
CA LEU A 34 48.01 -13.21 -30.57
C LEU A 34 47.51 -14.01 -31.77
N ASN A 35 47.92 -13.64 -32.99
CA ASN A 35 47.60 -14.43 -34.19
C ASN A 35 48.21 -15.83 -34.14
N GLU A 36 49.46 -15.93 -33.63
CA GLU A 36 50.14 -17.21 -33.49
C GLU A 36 49.53 -18.07 -32.37
N LEU A 37 49.12 -17.44 -31.28
CA LEU A 37 48.38 -18.09 -30.19
C LEU A 37 47.04 -18.65 -30.69
N GLY A 38 46.31 -17.88 -31.47
CA GLY A 38 45.05 -18.31 -32.08
C GLY A 38 45.25 -19.51 -33.01
N ARG A 39 46.31 -19.45 -33.86
CA ARG A 39 46.63 -20.51 -34.80
C ARG A 39 47.09 -21.81 -34.12
N GLN A 40 47.98 -21.74 -33.12
CA GLN A 40 48.49 -22.92 -32.40
C GLN A 40 47.49 -23.50 -31.41
N GLY A 41 46.69 -22.64 -30.77
CA GLY A 41 45.71 -23.02 -29.72
C GLY A 41 44.31 -23.28 -30.27
N ASP A 42 44.08 -23.15 -31.56
CA ASP A 42 42.74 -23.21 -32.21
C ASP A 42 41.72 -22.27 -31.53
N LEU A 43 42.17 -21.02 -31.25
CA LEU A 43 41.35 -19.99 -30.57
C LEU A 43 40.92 -18.92 -31.58
N GLN A 44 39.71 -18.46 -31.50
CA GLN A 44 39.31 -17.16 -32.02
C GLN A 44 39.87 -16.05 -31.12
N VAL A 45 40.53 -15.04 -31.69
CA VAL A 45 41.10 -13.94 -30.94
C VAL A 45 40.46 -12.64 -31.39
N LEU A 46 39.75 -11.96 -30.48
CA LEU A 46 39.07 -10.70 -30.69
C LEU A 46 39.73 -9.58 -29.90
N TYR A 47 40.21 -8.55 -30.56
CA TYR A 47 40.79 -7.36 -29.95
C TYR A 47 40.64 -6.12 -30.84
N ASN A 48 40.65 -4.94 -30.24
CA ASN A 48 40.78 -3.69 -30.98
C ASN A 48 42.28 -3.40 -31.17
N PRO A 49 42.76 -3.18 -32.39
CA PRO A 49 44.17 -2.90 -32.69
C PRO A 49 44.78 -1.78 -31.88
N ASP A 50 44.01 -0.75 -31.55
CA ASP A 50 44.49 0.38 -30.76
C ASP A 50 44.81 0.03 -29.29
N ASP A 51 44.17 -1.01 -28.73
CA ASP A 51 44.34 -1.43 -27.32
C ASP A 51 45.67 -2.17 -27.10
N ILE A 52 46.27 -2.72 -28.13
CA ILE A 52 47.49 -3.50 -28.13
C ILE A 52 48.67 -2.80 -28.82
N LYS A 53 48.45 -1.60 -29.34
CA LYS A 53 49.47 -0.84 -30.08
C LYS A 53 50.69 -0.56 -29.20
N GLY A 54 51.87 -0.91 -29.72
CA GLY A 54 53.16 -0.71 -29.03
C GLY A 54 53.43 -1.73 -27.90
N LYS A 55 52.58 -2.72 -27.69
CA LYS A 55 52.79 -3.80 -26.71
C LYS A 55 53.48 -5.01 -27.36
N SER A 56 54.23 -5.76 -26.55
CA SER A 56 54.93 -6.97 -26.96
C SER A 56 54.58 -8.13 -26.01
N SER A 57 54.67 -9.34 -26.52
CA SER A 57 54.43 -10.57 -25.77
C SER A 57 55.72 -11.10 -25.13
N GLN A 58 55.55 -11.96 -24.10
CA GLN A 58 56.62 -12.87 -23.67
C GLN A 58 56.72 -14.09 -24.60
N THR A 59 57.85 -14.80 -24.48
CA THR A 59 57.99 -16.10 -25.15
C THR A 59 57.17 -17.17 -24.46
N VAL A 60 56.34 -17.91 -25.22
CA VAL A 60 55.56 -19.04 -24.73
C VAL A 60 56.05 -20.30 -25.44
N ARG A 61 56.81 -21.18 -24.77
CA ARG A 61 57.35 -22.43 -25.29
C ARG A 61 57.09 -23.59 -24.35
N GLY A 62 56.55 -24.67 -24.86
CA GLY A 62 56.23 -25.90 -24.11
C GLY A 62 54.79 -26.31 -24.21
N ARG A 63 54.43 -27.32 -23.43
CA ARG A 63 53.03 -27.83 -23.37
C ARG A 63 52.21 -27.07 -22.37
N PHE A 64 51.13 -26.47 -22.85
CA PHE A 64 50.19 -25.68 -22.03
C PHE A 64 48.76 -25.92 -22.53
N THR A 65 47.77 -25.68 -21.65
CA THR A 65 46.42 -25.50 -22.12
C THR A 65 46.29 -24.13 -22.81
N PRO A 66 45.35 -23.92 -23.74
CA PRO A 66 45.15 -22.63 -24.42
C PRO A 66 45.00 -21.45 -23.43
N GLU A 67 44.36 -21.66 -22.28
CA GLU A 67 44.22 -20.66 -21.24
C GLU A 67 45.56 -20.32 -20.55
N GLN A 68 46.35 -21.32 -20.25
CA GLN A 68 47.69 -21.12 -19.68
C GLN A 68 48.62 -20.40 -20.66
N ALA A 69 48.58 -20.76 -21.95
CA ALA A 69 49.36 -20.10 -22.98
C ALA A 69 48.94 -18.64 -23.17
N ALA A 70 47.62 -18.32 -23.16
CA ALA A 70 47.12 -16.96 -23.18
C ALA A 70 47.56 -16.15 -21.98
N ARG A 71 47.48 -16.73 -20.77
CA ARG A 71 47.92 -16.09 -19.56
C ARG A 71 49.39 -15.72 -19.61
N ASN A 72 50.27 -16.68 -19.94
CA ASN A 72 51.70 -16.47 -20.05
C ASN A 72 52.05 -15.43 -21.12
N LEU A 73 51.35 -15.41 -22.24
CA LEU A 73 51.61 -14.49 -23.36
C LEU A 73 51.22 -13.04 -22.99
N LEU A 74 50.15 -12.85 -22.22
CA LEU A 74 49.58 -11.55 -21.86
C LEU A 74 50.11 -10.96 -20.56
N GLU A 75 50.81 -11.74 -19.74
CA GLU A 75 51.22 -11.34 -18.39
C GLU A 75 52.02 -10.01 -18.36
N GLN A 76 52.95 -9.83 -19.28
CA GLN A 76 53.76 -8.61 -19.38
C GLN A 76 53.01 -7.45 -20.06
N ALA A 77 52.12 -7.78 -20.95
CA ALA A 77 51.33 -6.77 -21.71
C ALA A 77 50.25 -6.08 -20.85
N ARG A 78 49.90 -6.65 -19.70
CA ARG A 78 48.87 -6.16 -18.77
C ARG A 78 47.57 -5.77 -19.48
N VAL A 79 47.09 -6.60 -20.41
CA VAL A 79 45.82 -6.41 -21.09
C VAL A 79 44.83 -7.36 -20.46
N PRO A 80 43.72 -6.88 -19.92
CA PRO A 80 42.65 -7.75 -19.42
C PRO A 80 42.04 -8.58 -20.55
N TYR A 81 41.74 -9.82 -20.28
CA TYR A 81 41.15 -10.73 -21.24
C TYR A 81 40.13 -11.67 -20.59
N SER A 82 39.22 -12.18 -21.38
CA SER A 82 38.37 -13.33 -21.07
C SER A 82 38.54 -14.41 -22.14
N LEU A 83 38.45 -15.69 -21.72
CA LEU A 83 38.46 -16.83 -22.62
C LEU A 83 37.18 -17.65 -22.35
N GLU A 84 36.25 -17.58 -23.30
CA GLU A 84 34.97 -18.29 -23.26
C GLU A 84 34.69 -18.94 -24.61
N ASN A 85 34.21 -20.18 -24.59
CA ASN A 85 33.82 -20.92 -25.80
C ASN A 85 34.85 -20.87 -26.93
N ASN A 86 36.15 -21.08 -26.59
CA ASN A 86 37.28 -21.03 -27.55
C ASN A 86 37.56 -19.65 -28.16
N THR A 87 36.99 -18.57 -27.57
CA THR A 87 37.20 -17.19 -28.02
C THR A 87 37.95 -16.40 -26.92
N LEU A 88 39.15 -15.93 -27.25
CA LEU A 88 39.95 -15.02 -26.42
C LEU A 88 39.57 -13.57 -26.76
N THR A 89 38.93 -12.86 -25.85
CA THR A 89 38.58 -11.45 -26.03
C THR A 89 39.45 -10.58 -25.15
N LEU A 90 40.18 -9.62 -25.76
CA LEU A 90 40.94 -8.60 -25.02
C LEU A 90 40.05 -7.37 -24.84
N THR A 91 39.96 -6.88 -23.57
CA THR A 91 39.21 -5.68 -23.22
C THR A 91 40.15 -4.51 -22.92
N ALA A 92 39.88 -3.33 -23.46
CA ALA A 92 40.63 -2.13 -23.10
C ALA A 92 40.50 -1.85 -21.62
N ILE A 93 41.61 -1.49 -20.95
CA ILE A 93 41.53 -0.70 -19.72
C ILE A 93 41.15 0.70 -20.19
N VAL A 94 39.86 0.98 -20.30
CA VAL A 94 39.38 2.37 -20.36
C VAL A 94 39.68 2.93 -18.97
N PRO A 95 40.59 3.94 -18.77
CA PRO A 95 40.63 4.65 -17.50
C PRO A 95 39.19 5.16 -17.30
N PRO A 96 38.65 5.15 -16.09
CA PRO A 96 37.34 5.72 -15.85
C PRO A 96 37.41 7.15 -16.39
N VAL A 97 36.80 7.37 -17.55
CA VAL A 97 36.47 8.72 -17.99
C VAL A 97 35.47 9.15 -16.95
N SER A 98 35.91 10.04 -16.04
CA SER A 98 35.01 10.82 -15.23
C SER A 98 34.20 11.67 -16.21
N LEU A 99 33.21 11.07 -16.81
CA LEU A 99 32.07 11.80 -17.31
C LEU A 99 31.50 12.45 -16.07
N LYS A 100 31.48 13.78 -16.01
CA LYS A 100 30.52 14.45 -15.14
C LYS A 100 29.24 13.66 -15.29
N PRO A 101 28.65 13.16 -14.20
CA PRO A 101 27.37 12.48 -14.32
C PRO A 101 26.49 13.45 -15.10
N LEU A 102 26.02 13.06 -16.29
CA LEU A 102 24.78 13.59 -16.79
C LEU A 102 23.80 13.18 -15.70
N SER A 103 23.46 14.09 -14.81
CA SER A 103 22.38 13.88 -13.87
C SER A 103 21.09 13.91 -14.68
N ILE A 104 20.82 12.81 -15.39
CA ILE A 104 19.44 12.43 -15.61
C ILE A 104 18.99 12.06 -14.21
N GLN A 105 18.39 13.02 -13.51
CA GLN A 105 17.70 12.74 -12.27
C GLN A 105 16.46 11.92 -12.64
N ALA A 106 16.68 10.64 -12.84
CA ALA A 106 15.63 9.68 -12.54
C ALA A 106 15.34 9.84 -11.04
N PRO A 107 14.07 9.75 -10.59
CA PRO A 107 13.77 9.62 -9.18
C PRO A 107 14.72 8.57 -8.59
N PRO A 108 15.18 8.71 -7.34
CA PRO A 108 16.23 7.86 -6.78
C PRO A 108 15.94 6.42 -7.14
N THR A 109 16.87 5.79 -7.83
CA THR A 109 16.75 4.43 -8.34
C THR A 109 16.33 3.54 -7.20
N GLY A 110 15.10 3.02 -7.21
CA GLY A 110 14.53 2.17 -6.16
C GLY A 110 13.20 2.64 -5.59
N LEU A 111 12.76 3.89 -5.80
CA LEU A 111 11.46 4.35 -5.32
C LEU A 111 10.27 3.94 -6.20
N THR A 112 10.46 3.71 -7.49
CA THR A 112 9.40 3.26 -8.40
C THR A 112 9.29 1.74 -8.40
N THR A 113 8.10 1.21 -8.22
CA THR A 113 7.84 -0.23 -8.28
C THR A 113 7.28 -0.69 -9.63
N GLU A 114 6.77 0.25 -10.44
CA GLU A 114 6.32 -0.01 -11.79
C GLU A 114 7.47 -0.53 -12.68
N GLY A 115 7.18 -1.55 -13.49
CA GLY A 115 8.17 -2.18 -14.37
C GLY A 115 9.24 -3.00 -13.66
N SER A 116 9.28 -3.02 -12.32
CA SER A 116 10.28 -3.82 -11.57
C SER A 116 10.03 -5.32 -11.64
N GLY A 117 8.81 -5.77 -11.93
CA GLY A 117 8.42 -7.18 -11.87
C GLY A 117 8.44 -7.75 -10.44
N SER A 118 8.63 -6.91 -9.41
CA SER A 118 8.87 -7.33 -8.04
C SER A 118 7.67 -7.10 -7.13
N TYR A 119 7.51 -7.98 -6.13
CA TYR A 119 6.56 -7.82 -5.03
C TYR A 119 7.17 -7.11 -3.82
N THR A 120 8.38 -6.62 -3.94
CA THR A 120 9.05 -5.80 -2.95
C THR A 120 9.71 -4.56 -3.58
N THR A 121 10.24 -3.67 -2.76
CA THR A 121 10.95 -2.47 -3.18
C THR A 121 12.23 -2.33 -2.37
N SER A 122 13.23 -1.67 -2.94
CA SER A 122 14.47 -1.33 -2.24
C SER A 122 14.32 -0.11 -1.33
N ALA A 123 13.33 0.76 -1.59
CA ALA A 123 13.11 1.96 -0.77
C ALA A 123 11.63 2.36 -0.72
N VAL A 124 11.28 3.10 0.33
CA VAL A 124 9.97 3.71 0.55
C VAL A 124 10.13 5.19 0.89
N SER A 125 9.07 5.97 0.70
CA SER A 125 9.03 7.41 0.93
C SER A 125 8.16 7.83 2.12
N ILE A 126 7.53 6.89 2.80
CA ILE A 126 6.57 7.15 3.89
C ILE A 126 7.19 7.98 5.04
N THR A 127 8.51 7.91 5.24
CA THR A 127 9.24 8.68 6.25
C THR A 127 9.69 10.07 5.80
N LYS A 128 9.23 10.56 4.64
CA LYS A 128 9.62 11.81 3.99
C LYS A 128 11.05 11.81 3.42
N SER A 129 11.74 10.72 3.48
CA SER A 129 13.04 10.50 2.84
C SER A 129 13.04 9.09 2.23
N ALA A 130 13.84 8.89 1.19
CA ALA A 130 14.01 7.56 0.60
C ALA A 130 14.83 6.68 1.54
N GLN A 131 14.20 5.63 2.10
CA GLN A 131 14.84 4.71 3.03
C GLN A 131 14.50 3.27 2.67
N SER A 132 15.45 2.35 2.85
CA SER A 132 15.15 0.92 2.72
C SER A 132 14.23 0.46 3.85
N LEU A 133 13.49 -0.62 3.62
CA LEU A 133 12.62 -1.19 4.66
C LEU A 133 13.42 -1.57 5.92
N ARG A 134 14.68 -1.98 5.77
CA ARG A 134 15.58 -2.37 6.85
C ARG A 134 15.97 -1.17 7.74
N GLU A 135 16.10 0.00 7.14
CA GLU A 135 16.52 1.22 7.84
C GLU A 135 15.40 1.87 8.66
N ILE A 136 14.15 1.46 8.54
CA ILE A 136 13.04 2.04 9.29
C ILE A 136 12.79 1.18 10.54
N PRO A 137 12.96 1.70 11.78
CA PRO A 137 12.77 0.90 12.99
C PRO A 137 11.29 0.76 13.39
N GLN A 138 10.43 0.49 12.42
CA GLN A 138 9.01 0.20 12.54
C GLN A 138 8.59 -0.78 11.46
N SER A 139 7.45 -1.46 11.65
CA SER A 139 6.88 -2.36 10.64
C SER A 139 6.31 -1.57 9.47
N VAL A 140 6.83 -1.80 8.28
CA VAL A 140 6.35 -1.22 7.02
C VAL A 140 6.10 -2.34 6.01
N SER A 141 4.94 -2.28 5.36
CA SER A 141 4.58 -3.14 4.22
C SER A 141 4.42 -2.30 2.96
N VAL A 142 4.73 -2.88 1.82
CA VAL A 142 4.51 -2.25 0.51
C VAL A 142 3.69 -3.17 -0.38
N VAL A 143 2.64 -2.61 -0.98
CA VAL A 143 1.91 -3.27 -2.06
C VAL A 143 2.37 -2.62 -3.36
N THR A 144 3.17 -3.34 -4.13
CA THR A 144 3.80 -2.84 -5.35
C THR A 144 2.85 -2.82 -6.53
N ARG A 145 3.17 -2.07 -7.59
CA ARG A 145 2.39 -2.06 -8.84
C ARG A 145 2.26 -3.47 -9.43
N GLN A 146 3.35 -4.25 -9.43
CA GLN A 146 3.32 -5.62 -9.95
C GLN A 146 2.32 -6.52 -9.22
N LEU A 147 2.27 -6.43 -7.87
CA LEU A 147 1.30 -7.20 -7.09
C LEU A 147 -0.13 -6.73 -7.37
N MET A 148 -0.35 -5.41 -7.51
CA MET A 148 -1.66 -4.86 -7.86
C MET A 148 -2.13 -5.35 -9.24
N ASP A 149 -1.26 -5.34 -10.23
CA ASP A 149 -1.57 -5.80 -11.59
C ASP A 149 -1.86 -7.30 -11.63
N ASP A 150 -1.02 -8.10 -11.01
CA ASP A 150 -1.14 -9.56 -11.02
C ASP A 150 -2.43 -10.06 -10.33
N LYS A 151 -2.89 -9.35 -9.31
CA LYS A 151 -4.11 -9.70 -8.57
C LYS A 151 -5.34 -8.89 -8.96
N ASN A 152 -5.23 -7.97 -9.94
CA ASN A 152 -6.30 -7.05 -10.33
C ASN A 152 -6.84 -6.22 -9.14
N LEU A 153 -5.94 -5.63 -8.33
CA LEU A 153 -6.29 -4.81 -7.17
C LEU A 153 -6.51 -3.36 -7.63
N TYR A 154 -7.70 -3.00 -8.02
CA TYR A 154 -8.02 -1.66 -8.52
C TYR A 154 -8.83 -0.80 -7.54
N SER A 155 -9.12 -1.30 -6.34
CA SER A 155 -9.65 -0.51 -5.24
C SER A 155 -8.69 -0.53 -4.04
N LEU A 156 -8.76 0.50 -3.20
CA LEU A 156 -7.98 0.53 -1.95
C LEU A 156 -8.35 -0.64 -1.03
N GLU A 157 -9.62 -1.07 -1.03
CA GLU A 157 -10.08 -2.25 -0.28
C GLU A 157 -9.31 -3.51 -0.69
N ASP A 158 -9.18 -3.74 -2.01
CA ASP A 158 -8.47 -4.91 -2.54
C ASP A 158 -6.99 -4.89 -2.13
N VAL A 159 -6.36 -3.71 -2.17
CA VAL A 159 -4.96 -3.51 -1.78
C VAL A 159 -4.76 -3.75 -0.28
N MET A 160 -5.58 -3.13 0.57
CA MET A 160 -5.50 -3.29 2.02
C MET A 160 -5.80 -4.72 2.46
N ALA A 161 -6.63 -5.45 1.71
CA ALA A 161 -6.89 -6.87 1.93
C ALA A 161 -5.67 -7.76 1.66
N GLN A 162 -4.61 -7.29 0.99
CA GLN A 162 -3.36 -8.03 0.79
C GLN A 162 -2.31 -7.69 1.86
N ALA A 163 -2.41 -6.53 2.51
CA ALA A 163 -1.40 -6.06 3.45
C ALA A 163 -1.36 -6.89 4.74
N THR A 164 -0.16 -7.19 5.23
CA THR A 164 0.07 -7.90 6.50
C THR A 164 -0.52 -7.12 7.67
N GLY A 165 -1.22 -7.80 8.57
CA GLY A 165 -1.73 -7.22 9.81
C GLY A 165 -2.89 -6.23 9.67
N VAL A 166 -3.41 -6.04 8.46
CA VAL A 166 -4.54 -5.16 8.21
C VAL A 166 -5.84 -5.97 8.14
N THR A 167 -6.82 -5.54 8.89
CA THR A 167 -8.21 -6.04 8.85
C THR A 167 -9.14 -4.92 8.44
N PHE A 168 -10.35 -5.24 8.06
CA PHE A 168 -11.34 -4.23 7.74
C PHE A 168 -12.74 -4.63 8.23
N SER A 169 -13.54 -3.62 8.56
CA SER A 169 -14.98 -3.73 8.71
C SER A 169 -15.67 -2.92 7.62
N GLN A 170 -16.78 -3.43 7.14
CA GLN A 170 -17.59 -2.76 6.12
C GLN A 170 -18.76 -2.05 6.79
N ARG A 171 -18.78 -0.73 6.73
CA ARG A 171 -19.91 0.06 7.25
C ARG A 171 -21.06 0.10 6.24
N ASN A 172 -20.71 0.29 4.99
CA ASN A 172 -21.65 0.35 3.86
C ASN A 172 -20.97 -0.22 2.63
N PHE A 173 -21.71 -0.44 1.55
CA PHE A 173 -21.10 -0.81 0.29
C PHE A 173 -20.12 0.31 -0.17
N GLY A 174 -18.84 -0.05 -0.37
CA GLY A 174 -17.79 0.89 -0.78
C GLY A 174 -17.23 1.79 0.33
N SER A 175 -17.71 1.68 1.58
CA SER A 175 -17.15 2.41 2.73
C SER A 175 -16.61 1.43 3.76
N HIS A 176 -15.31 1.50 4.02
CA HIS A 176 -14.58 0.57 4.86
C HIS A 176 -13.81 1.31 5.95
N VAL A 177 -13.69 0.69 7.11
CA VAL A 177 -12.73 1.06 8.14
C VAL A 177 -11.65 0.01 8.18
N PHE A 178 -10.44 0.40 7.86
CA PHE A 178 -9.28 -0.47 7.99
C PHE A 178 -8.73 -0.36 9.41
N SER A 179 -8.21 -1.46 9.92
CA SER A 179 -7.62 -1.51 11.26
C SER A 179 -6.31 -2.28 11.21
N SER A 180 -5.36 -1.85 12.01
CA SER A 180 -4.13 -2.59 12.26
C SER A 180 -3.87 -2.65 13.75
N ARG A 181 -3.38 -3.79 14.23
CA ARG A 181 -3.09 -4.01 15.65
C ARG A 181 -4.30 -3.74 16.56
N GLY A 182 -5.53 -3.85 16.02
CA GLY A 182 -6.78 -3.61 16.76
C GLY A 182 -7.17 -2.14 16.91
N PHE A 183 -6.52 -1.21 16.21
CA PHE A 183 -6.87 0.21 16.17
C PHE A 183 -7.24 0.62 14.74
N ALA A 184 -8.30 1.41 14.63
CA ALA A 184 -8.77 1.91 13.35
C ALA A 184 -7.76 2.87 12.71
N MET A 185 -7.63 2.80 11.39
CA MET A 185 -7.00 3.80 10.55
C MET A 185 -8.12 4.65 9.95
N GLU A 186 -8.36 5.81 10.56
CA GLU A 186 -9.41 6.74 10.16
C GLU A 186 -8.86 7.77 9.18
N ASP A 187 -9.63 8.80 8.88
CA ASP A 187 -9.33 9.78 7.83
C ASP A 187 -7.93 10.39 7.89
N GLU A 188 -7.42 10.61 9.10
CA GLU A 188 -6.09 11.16 9.35
C GLU A 188 -4.93 10.22 9.00
N SER A 189 -5.20 8.93 8.96
CA SER A 189 -4.19 7.90 8.68
C SER A 189 -3.75 7.85 7.22
N TYR A 190 -4.39 8.61 6.32
CA TYR A 190 -4.13 8.52 4.88
C TYR A 190 -3.42 9.74 4.36
N THR A 191 -2.37 9.49 3.57
CA THR A 191 -1.61 10.50 2.82
C THR A 191 -1.55 10.11 1.34
N ILE A 192 -1.43 11.10 0.48
CA ILE A 192 -1.15 10.90 -0.94
C ILE A 192 0.15 11.66 -1.25
N ASP A 193 1.19 10.94 -1.72
CA ASP A 193 2.57 11.43 -1.86
C ASP A 193 3.07 12.12 -0.57
N GLY A 194 2.72 11.54 0.58
CA GLY A 194 3.06 12.06 1.89
C GLY A 194 2.29 13.29 2.35
N ILE A 195 1.34 13.83 1.58
CA ILE A 195 0.52 15.00 1.93
C ILE A 195 -0.76 14.54 2.62
N SER A 196 -1.04 15.08 3.81
CA SER A 196 -2.28 14.84 4.58
C SER A 196 -3.44 15.72 4.08
N GLY A 197 -4.67 15.42 4.54
CA GLY A 197 -5.85 16.27 4.35
C GLY A 197 -6.88 15.73 3.36
N GLN A 198 -6.66 14.56 2.76
CA GLN A 198 -7.61 13.94 1.84
C GLN A 198 -8.29 12.68 2.40
N GLY A 199 -8.15 12.42 3.71
CA GLY A 199 -8.59 11.18 4.33
C GLY A 199 -10.07 10.86 4.10
N TYR A 200 -10.97 11.82 4.25
CA TYR A 200 -12.40 11.59 4.07
C TYR A 200 -12.74 11.12 2.64
N SER A 201 -12.08 11.64 1.62
CA SER A 201 -12.28 11.18 0.26
C SER A 201 -11.72 9.77 0.02
N VAL A 202 -10.76 9.33 0.84
CA VAL A 202 -10.16 7.99 0.76
C VAL A 202 -11.02 6.95 1.49
N THR A 203 -11.50 7.22 2.70
CA THR A 203 -12.19 6.24 3.55
C THR A 203 -13.70 6.41 3.59
N GLY A 204 -14.18 7.63 3.40
CA GLY A 204 -15.57 7.96 3.62
C GLY A 204 -16.52 7.35 2.60
N TRP A 205 -16.38 7.68 1.32
CA TRP A 205 -17.35 7.30 0.29
C TRP A 205 -16.77 7.38 -1.13
N MET A 206 -15.56 7.92 -1.29
CA MET A 206 -14.94 8.24 -2.58
C MET A 206 -13.59 7.52 -2.71
N THR A 207 -13.62 6.19 -2.54
CA THR A 207 -12.42 5.34 -2.56
C THR A 207 -11.61 5.56 -3.84
N PRO A 208 -10.31 5.86 -3.74
CA PRO A 208 -9.49 6.10 -4.92
C PRO A 208 -9.33 4.84 -5.78
N ASP A 209 -9.31 5.04 -7.09
CA ASP A 209 -8.95 4.00 -8.04
C ASP A 209 -7.43 3.81 -8.03
N MET A 210 -6.97 2.57 -7.93
CA MET A 210 -5.55 2.25 -7.79
C MET A 210 -4.74 2.33 -9.09
N GLU A 211 -5.35 2.55 -10.24
CA GLU A 211 -4.64 2.58 -11.52
C GLU A 211 -3.62 3.73 -11.62
N ILE A 212 -3.86 4.83 -10.92
CA ILE A 212 -2.95 5.98 -10.91
C ILE A 212 -1.81 5.90 -9.90
N TYR A 213 -1.76 4.84 -9.07
CA TYR A 213 -0.75 4.69 -8.03
C TYR A 213 0.30 3.65 -8.40
N ASP A 214 1.55 3.99 -8.17
CA ASP A 214 2.71 3.10 -8.32
C ASP A 214 2.73 2.05 -7.20
N ARG A 215 2.47 2.47 -5.97
CA ARG A 215 2.49 1.60 -4.80
C ARG A 215 1.67 2.16 -3.65
N VAL A 216 1.41 1.31 -2.67
CA VAL A 216 0.81 1.68 -1.38
C VAL A 216 1.76 1.27 -0.27
N GLU A 217 2.21 2.23 0.52
CA GLU A 217 3.09 2.03 1.66
C GLU A 217 2.26 2.08 2.95
N ILE A 218 2.46 1.13 3.86
CA ILE A 218 1.66 0.98 5.08
C ILE A 218 2.61 0.86 6.26
N LEU A 219 2.65 1.87 7.11
CA LEU A 219 3.36 1.86 8.37
C LEU A 219 2.39 1.52 9.50
N ARG A 220 2.69 0.50 10.31
CA ARG A 220 1.82 0.01 11.38
C ARG A 220 2.24 0.53 12.75
N GLY A 221 1.24 0.78 13.61
CA GLY A 221 1.45 1.36 14.93
C GLY A 221 1.33 2.88 14.95
N ALA A 222 1.69 3.53 16.05
CA ALA A 222 1.61 4.98 16.16
C ALA A 222 2.52 5.67 15.13
N ALA A 223 2.01 6.66 14.42
CA ALA A 223 2.70 7.39 13.35
C ALA A 223 2.68 8.91 13.58
N GLY A 224 2.67 9.35 14.84
CA GLY A 224 2.50 10.76 15.20
C GLY A 224 3.58 11.69 14.63
N LEU A 225 4.80 11.21 14.41
CA LEU A 225 5.85 11.98 13.73
C LEU A 225 5.41 12.44 12.33
N LEU A 226 4.71 11.58 11.60
CA LEU A 226 4.35 11.80 10.19
C LEU A 226 3.03 12.57 10.05
N ILE A 227 2.00 12.14 10.77
CA ILE A 227 0.63 12.65 10.62
C ILE A 227 0.16 13.54 11.78
N GLY A 228 0.85 13.50 12.92
CA GLY A 228 0.50 14.24 14.15
C GLY A 228 -0.65 13.60 14.89
N ALA A 229 -1.88 13.95 14.52
CA ALA A 229 -3.10 13.46 15.17
C ALA A 229 -3.63 12.19 14.51
N GLY A 230 -4.14 11.23 15.30
CA GLY A 230 -4.79 10.01 14.83
C GLY A 230 -4.79 8.88 15.85
N ASN A 231 -5.27 7.71 15.40
CA ASN A 231 -5.25 6.47 16.17
C ASN A 231 -3.91 5.73 16.00
N PRO A 232 -3.49 4.91 16.97
CA PRO A 232 -2.24 4.15 16.87
C PRO A 232 -2.34 2.90 15.98
N GLY A 233 -3.21 2.92 14.97
CA GLY A 233 -3.35 1.85 13.96
C GLY A 233 -2.26 1.90 12.89
N GLY A 234 -1.86 3.09 12.48
CA GLY A 234 -0.85 3.28 11.44
C GLY A 234 -1.16 4.40 10.47
N THR A 235 -0.34 4.49 9.43
CA THR A 235 -0.56 5.39 8.30
C THR A 235 -0.39 4.66 6.97
N VAL A 236 -1.13 5.11 5.97
CA VAL A 236 -1.14 4.58 4.60
C VAL A 236 -0.77 5.72 3.64
N ASN A 237 0.28 5.53 2.87
CA ASN A 237 0.73 6.47 1.86
C ASN A 237 0.47 5.90 0.46
N LEU A 238 -0.36 6.60 -0.31
CA LEU A 238 -0.64 6.29 -1.71
C LEU A 238 0.35 7.07 -2.58
N VAL A 239 1.23 6.37 -3.28
CA VAL A 239 2.27 7.00 -4.11
C VAL A 239 1.84 6.96 -5.57
N ARG A 240 1.70 8.15 -6.20
CA ARG A 240 1.25 8.28 -7.58
C ARG A 240 2.30 7.81 -8.59
N LYS A 241 1.82 7.34 -9.75
CA LYS A 241 2.66 7.10 -10.92
C LYS A 241 3.24 8.42 -11.44
N ARG A 242 4.53 8.41 -11.78
CA ARG A 242 5.26 9.56 -12.34
C ARG A 242 5.51 9.40 -13.84
N PRO A 243 5.76 10.49 -14.57
CA PRO A 243 6.20 10.41 -15.96
C PRO A 243 7.53 9.67 -16.10
N THR A 244 7.69 8.97 -17.20
CA THR A 244 8.91 8.24 -17.55
C THR A 244 9.68 8.92 -18.68
N ALA A 245 11.01 8.83 -18.65
CA ALA A 245 11.86 9.36 -19.70
C ALA A 245 11.81 8.50 -20.98
N ILE A 246 11.57 7.19 -20.81
CA ILE A 246 11.40 6.23 -21.91
C ILE A 246 9.92 6.20 -22.27
N PRO A 247 9.56 6.40 -23.55
CA PRO A 247 8.17 6.27 -23.97
C PRO A 247 7.61 4.89 -23.62
N GLN A 248 6.43 4.90 -23.02
CA GLN A 248 5.67 3.68 -22.73
C GLN A 248 4.18 3.95 -22.94
N PHE A 249 3.48 2.94 -23.44
CA PHE A 249 2.04 2.96 -23.56
C PHE A 249 1.50 1.58 -23.20
N SER A 250 0.48 1.54 -22.38
CA SER A 250 -0.22 0.29 -22.08
C SER A 250 -1.72 0.42 -22.28
N ILE A 251 -2.31 -0.66 -22.73
CA ILE A 251 -3.76 -0.87 -22.76
C ILE A 251 -4.08 -2.15 -22.01
N THR A 252 -4.96 -2.07 -21.03
CA THR A 252 -5.42 -3.25 -20.28
C THR A 252 -6.93 -3.34 -20.38
N THR A 253 -7.43 -4.50 -20.82
CA THR A 253 -8.86 -4.78 -20.84
C THR A 253 -9.16 -5.97 -19.94
N ARG A 254 -10.25 -5.88 -19.18
CA ARG A 254 -10.67 -6.92 -18.25
C ARG A 254 -12.13 -7.25 -18.46
N ALA A 255 -12.45 -8.55 -18.39
CA ALA A 255 -13.81 -9.07 -18.42
C ALA A 255 -13.98 -10.16 -17.36
N GLY A 256 -14.95 -10.01 -16.48
CA GLY A 256 -15.14 -10.90 -15.35
C GLY A 256 -16.58 -11.31 -15.11
N THR A 257 -16.73 -12.14 -14.10
CA THR A 257 -18.03 -12.61 -13.61
C THR A 257 -18.90 -11.41 -13.22
N TRP A 258 -20.21 -11.54 -13.36
CA TRP A 258 -21.22 -10.52 -13.08
C TRP A 258 -21.09 -9.26 -13.95
N ASP A 259 -20.85 -9.45 -15.25
CA ASP A 259 -20.75 -8.32 -16.21
C ASP A 259 -19.76 -7.25 -15.75
N ASN A 260 -18.59 -7.68 -15.25
CA ASN A 260 -17.55 -6.79 -14.79
C ASN A 260 -16.56 -6.52 -15.92
N TYR A 261 -16.63 -5.34 -16.50
CA TYR A 261 -15.79 -4.89 -17.60
C TYR A 261 -14.97 -3.68 -17.20
N ARG A 262 -13.71 -3.65 -17.62
CA ARG A 262 -12.82 -2.52 -17.37
C ARG A 262 -11.84 -2.34 -18.51
N VAL A 263 -11.55 -1.08 -18.86
CA VAL A 263 -10.48 -0.69 -19.76
C VAL A 263 -9.62 0.38 -19.11
N ASP A 264 -8.30 0.22 -19.19
CA ASP A 264 -7.31 1.17 -18.71
C ASP A 264 -6.35 1.50 -19.86
N LEU A 265 -6.05 2.79 -19.99
CA LEU A 265 -5.05 3.34 -20.91
C LEU A 265 -4.05 4.12 -20.08
N ASP A 266 -2.77 3.86 -20.25
CA ASP A 266 -1.68 4.54 -19.54
C ASP A 266 -0.56 4.85 -20.54
N GLY A 267 -0.27 6.11 -20.73
CA GLY A 267 0.76 6.58 -21.65
C GLY A 267 1.69 7.58 -20.98
N SER A 268 2.99 7.38 -21.12
CA SER A 268 4.02 8.23 -20.56
C SER A 268 5.16 8.42 -21.53
N SER A 269 5.70 9.64 -21.62
CA SER A 269 6.82 9.95 -22.52
C SER A 269 7.49 11.26 -22.16
N LYS A 270 8.71 11.44 -22.64
CA LYS A 270 9.29 12.77 -22.81
C LYS A 270 8.52 13.54 -23.89
N LEU A 271 8.33 14.83 -23.70
CA LEU A 271 7.57 15.73 -24.58
C LEU A 271 8.46 16.68 -25.38
N ASN A 272 9.77 16.70 -25.10
CA ASN A 272 10.76 17.44 -25.86
C ASN A 272 12.04 16.60 -26.10
N ASP A 273 12.91 17.06 -26.97
CA ASP A 273 14.12 16.31 -27.37
C ASP A 273 15.11 16.13 -26.22
N SER A 274 15.23 17.12 -25.32
CA SER A 274 16.12 17.06 -24.16
C SER A 274 15.64 16.11 -23.06
N GLY A 275 14.34 15.73 -23.06
CA GLY A 275 13.73 14.96 -21.96
C GLY A 275 13.47 15.79 -20.70
N SER A 276 13.71 17.10 -20.73
CA SER A 276 13.44 17.99 -19.59
C SER A 276 11.96 18.27 -19.35
N ILE A 277 11.07 17.92 -20.30
CA ILE A 277 9.63 17.93 -20.12
C ILE A 277 9.12 16.51 -20.36
N ARG A 278 8.45 15.97 -19.36
CA ARG A 278 7.88 14.61 -19.37
C ARG A 278 6.41 14.68 -18.97
N GLY A 279 5.61 13.83 -19.58
CA GLY A 279 4.17 13.78 -19.27
C GLY A 279 3.68 12.35 -19.14
N ARG A 280 2.66 12.17 -18.31
CA ARG A 280 1.90 10.93 -18.21
C ARG A 280 0.42 11.21 -18.22
N PHE A 281 -0.32 10.30 -18.83
CA PHE A 281 -1.76 10.32 -18.92
C PHE A 281 -2.29 8.93 -18.60
N VAL A 282 -3.29 8.84 -17.71
CA VAL A 282 -4.02 7.61 -17.41
C VAL A 282 -5.51 7.87 -17.55
N ALA A 283 -6.21 7.00 -18.30
CA ALA A 283 -7.64 6.98 -18.40
C ALA A 283 -8.17 5.59 -18.10
N SER A 284 -9.23 5.51 -17.30
CA SER A 284 -9.86 4.25 -16.95
C SER A 284 -11.38 4.39 -17.01
N TYR A 285 -12.04 3.32 -17.42
CA TYR A 285 -13.47 3.18 -17.31
C TYR A 285 -13.84 1.78 -16.85
N ALA A 286 -14.56 1.69 -15.73
CA ALA A 286 -15.11 0.45 -15.21
C ALA A 286 -16.63 0.48 -15.28
N ASP A 287 -17.23 -0.59 -15.80
CA ASP A 287 -18.65 -0.89 -15.73
C ASP A 287 -18.82 -2.28 -15.13
N ARG A 288 -19.36 -2.31 -13.92
CA ARG A 288 -19.29 -3.50 -13.07
C ARG A 288 -20.64 -3.81 -12.45
N GLY A 289 -21.17 -4.98 -12.76
CA GLY A 289 -22.16 -5.65 -11.94
C GLY A 289 -21.52 -6.33 -10.72
N TYR A 290 -22.33 -6.78 -9.80
CA TYR A 290 -21.93 -7.49 -8.59
C TYR A 290 -22.74 -8.75 -8.38
N PHE A 291 -22.32 -9.61 -7.47
CA PHE A 291 -23.11 -10.80 -7.11
C PHE A 291 -24.41 -10.48 -6.34
N ILE A 292 -24.55 -9.23 -5.88
CA ILE A 292 -25.76 -8.71 -5.21
C ILE A 292 -26.72 -8.22 -6.27
N ASP A 293 -27.95 -8.69 -6.23
CA ASP A 293 -28.98 -8.38 -7.24
C ASP A 293 -29.22 -6.87 -7.35
N GLY A 294 -29.20 -6.35 -8.57
CA GLY A 294 -29.44 -4.94 -8.89
C GLY A 294 -28.32 -3.98 -8.54
N LEU A 295 -27.20 -4.44 -8.00
CA LEU A 295 -26.06 -3.61 -7.66
C LEU A 295 -25.12 -3.48 -8.86
N GLU A 296 -24.97 -2.24 -9.35
CA GLU A 296 -24.13 -1.89 -10.50
C GLU A 296 -23.28 -0.66 -10.18
N LYS A 297 -22.08 -0.56 -10.76
CA LYS A 297 -21.18 0.59 -10.60
C LYS A 297 -20.55 0.94 -11.93
N SER A 298 -20.67 2.21 -12.34
CA SER A 298 -19.83 2.80 -13.38
C SER A 298 -18.85 3.79 -12.77
N ALA A 299 -17.58 3.77 -13.23
CA ALA A 299 -16.52 4.58 -12.63
C ALA A 299 -15.49 5.03 -13.69
N PRO A 300 -15.66 6.23 -14.28
CA PRO A 300 -14.63 6.86 -15.08
C PRO A 300 -13.55 7.52 -14.22
N LEU A 301 -12.29 7.46 -14.73
CA LEU A 301 -11.12 8.09 -14.13
C LEU A 301 -10.29 8.75 -15.23
N LEU A 302 -9.81 9.97 -14.97
CA LEU A 302 -8.79 10.66 -15.75
C LEU A 302 -7.71 11.17 -14.80
N TYR A 303 -6.46 10.98 -15.19
CA TYR A 303 -5.27 11.46 -14.48
C TYR A 303 -4.27 11.98 -15.48
N GLY A 304 -3.62 13.08 -15.15
CA GLY A 304 -2.53 13.63 -15.94
C GLY A 304 -1.49 14.28 -15.05
N ILE A 305 -0.22 14.12 -15.38
CA ILE A 305 0.89 14.79 -14.71
C ILE A 305 1.93 15.22 -15.74
N LEU A 306 2.46 16.43 -15.54
CA LEU A 306 3.56 17.00 -16.28
C LEU A 306 4.70 17.28 -15.31
N GLU A 307 5.89 16.83 -15.66
CA GLU A 307 7.15 17.18 -14.98
C GLU A 307 8.00 18.02 -15.91
N THR A 308 8.60 19.06 -15.38
CA THR A 308 9.57 19.89 -16.10
C THR A 308 10.79 20.18 -15.24
N ASP A 309 11.96 19.92 -15.78
CA ASP A 309 13.22 20.30 -15.17
C ASP A 309 13.44 21.80 -15.48
N LEU A 310 13.27 22.63 -14.45
CA LEU A 310 13.49 24.08 -14.52
C LEU A 310 14.98 24.43 -14.58
N SER A 311 15.80 23.56 -13.98
CA SER A 311 17.26 23.57 -14.04
C SER A 311 17.76 22.13 -13.85
N ASP A 312 19.06 21.91 -13.87
CA ASP A 312 19.68 20.60 -13.59
C ASP A 312 19.38 20.12 -12.16
N ASP A 313 19.09 21.03 -11.23
CA ASP A 313 18.86 20.75 -9.82
C ASP A 313 17.40 20.95 -9.39
N THR A 314 16.49 21.36 -10.30
CA THR A 314 15.11 21.71 -9.93
C THR A 314 14.10 21.10 -10.87
N THR A 315 13.19 20.29 -10.33
CA THR A 315 12.08 19.68 -11.06
C THR A 315 10.75 20.17 -10.49
N LEU A 316 9.86 20.63 -11.37
CA LEU A 316 8.48 20.98 -11.05
C LEU A 316 7.53 19.94 -11.64
N ALA A 317 6.69 19.36 -10.81
CA ALA A 317 5.58 18.51 -11.21
C ALA A 317 4.23 19.21 -10.99
N VAL A 318 3.33 19.10 -11.95
CA VAL A 318 1.94 19.57 -11.84
C VAL A 318 1.03 18.48 -12.38
N GLY A 319 0.02 18.11 -11.61
CA GLY A 319 -0.90 17.05 -12.03
C GLY A 319 -2.34 17.35 -11.67
N LEU A 320 -3.23 16.58 -12.29
CA LEU A 320 -4.67 16.64 -12.09
C LEU A 320 -5.27 15.23 -12.08
N ARG A 321 -6.37 15.09 -11.34
CA ARG A 321 -7.20 13.89 -11.32
C ARG A 321 -8.67 14.27 -11.31
N ARG A 322 -9.46 13.58 -12.14
CA ARG A 322 -10.93 13.54 -12.05
C ARG A 322 -11.38 12.10 -11.95
N GLN A 323 -12.16 11.79 -10.94
CA GLN A 323 -12.72 10.47 -10.71
C GLN A 323 -14.20 10.60 -10.35
N GLU A 324 -15.03 9.76 -10.95
CA GLU A 324 -16.45 9.68 -10.64
C GLU A 324 -16.85 8.24 -10.34
N ALA A 325 -17.95 8.05 -9.63
CA ALA A 325 -18.62 6.76 -9.52
C ALA A 325 -20.13 6.97 -9.40
N ASP A 326 -20.87 6.12 -10.11
CA ASP A 326 -22.33 6.03 -10.03
C ASP A 326 -22.70 4.60 -9.68
N ILE A 327 -23.32 4.41 -8.52
CA ILE A 327 -23.69 3.12 -7.97
C ILE A 327 -25.22 3.04 -7.87
N LYS A 328 -25.81 2.16 -8.66
CA LYS A 328 -27.24 1.82 -8.60
C LYS A 328 -27.46 0.62 -7.71
N GLY A 329 -28.65 0.48 -7.12
CA GLY A 329 -28.97 -0.59 -6.18
C GLY A 329 -28.13 -0.52 -4.89
N PHE A 330 -27.64 0.68 -4.55
CA PHE A 330 -26.74 0.90 -3.43
C PHE A 330 -27.35 0.47 -2.10
N THR A 331 -26.59 -0.31 -1.32
CA THR A 331 -26.99 -0.81 -0.02
C THR A 331 -26.20 -0.11 1.08
N ILE A 332 -26.88 0.73 1.90
CA ILE A 332 -26.21 1.49 2.97
C ILE A 332 -25.90 0.61 4.19
N PHE A 333 -26.76 -0.33 4.52
CA PHE A 333 -26.58 -1.30 5.58
C PHE A 333 -26.77 -2.71 5.02
N GLY A 334 -26.02 -3.68 5.52
CA GLY A 334 -26.11 -5.08 5.09
C GLY A 334 -27.40 -5.80 5.58
N LEU A 335 -27.33 -7.11 5.58
CA LEU A 335 -28.44 -7.98 5.94
C LEU A 335 -28.63 -8.06 7.46
N PRO A 336 -29.86 -8.34 7.96
CA PRO A 336 -30.11 -8.66 9.35
C PRO A 336 -29.68 -10.09 9.71
N ARG A 337 -29.78 -10.41 10.99
CA ARG A 337 -29.66 -11.76 11.56
C ARG A 337 -30.93 -12.15 12.29
N TYR A 338 -30.97 -13.39 12.80
CA TYR A 338 -31.96 -13.75 13.80
C TYR A 338 -31.74 -12.94 15.08
N SER A 339 -32.84 -12.69 15.80
CA SER A 339 -32.81 -11.89 17.03
C SER A 339 -31.98 -12.51 18.16
N ASP A 340 -31.68 -13.81 18.07
CA ASP A 340 -30.77 -14.53 18.97
C ASP A 340 -29.28 -14.47 18.54
N GLY A 341 -28.95 -13.71 17.49
CA GLY A 341 -27.60 -13.59 16.92
C GLY A 341 -27.26 -14.65 15.88
N GLY A 342 -28.14 -15.60 15.64
CA GLY A 342 -27.96 -16.66 14.65
C GLY A 342 -27.84 -16.11 13.22
N ALA A 343 -27.00 -16.74 12.42
CA ALA A 343 -26.85 -16.38 11.01
C ALA A 343 -28.06 -16.89 10.20
N ILE A 344 -28.60 -16.06 9.32
CA ILE A 344 -29.66 -16.45 8.39
C ILE A 344 -29.02 -16.96 7.11
N ASP A 345 -29.46 -18.11 6.62
CA ASP A 345 -28.97 -18.68 5.37
C ASP A 345 -29.74 -18.12 4.17
N LEU A 346 -29.34 -16.93 3.70
CA LEU A 346 -29.89 -16.29 2.51
C LEU A 346 -28.99 -16.56 1.29
N PRO A 347 -29.52 -16.50 0.05
CA PRO A 347 -28.69 -16.40 -1.14
C PRO A 347 -27.71 -15.23 -0.99
N ARG A 348 -26.45 -15.41 -1.45
CA ARG A 348 -25.46 -14.30 -1.38
C ARG A 348 -25.89 -13.09 -2.22
N SER A 349 -26.71 -13.33 -3.24
CA SER A 349 -27.24 -12.26 -4.11
C SER A 349 -28.37 -11.43 -3.47
N THR A 350 -28.89 -11.81 -2.30
CA THR A 350 -29.99 -11.12 -1.65
C THR A 350 -29.71 -9.61 -1.50
N SER A 351 -30.58 -8.79 -2.08
CA SER A 351 -30.58 -7.33 -1.97
C SER A 351 -31.85 -6.86 -1.30
N LEU A 352 -31.71 -5.99 -0.29
CA LEU A 352 -32.83 -5.29 0.36
C LEU A 352 -32.94 -3.84 -0.11
N ALA A 353 -32.13 -3.45 -1.08
CA ALA A 353 -32.19 -2.14 -1.71
C ALA A 353 -33.47 -1.98 -2.55
N GLN A 354 -33.98 -0.79 -2.64
CA GLN A 354 -35.00 -0.48 -3.62
C GLN A 354 -34.34 -0.16 -4.96
N ASP A 355 -34.98 -0.40 -6.08
CA ASP A 355 -34.46 -0.25 -7.46
C ASP A 355 -33.95 1.16 -7.78
N TRP A 356 -34.52 2.19 -7.14
CA TRP A 356 -34.12 3.57 -7.25
C TRP A 356 -32.99 3.98 -6.30
N ASN A 357 -32.48 3.08 -5.43
CA ASN A 357 -31.35 3.38 -4.57
C ASN A 357 -30.13 3.75 -5.42
N ARG A 358 -29.50 4.88 -5.07
CA ARG A 358 -28.37 5.39 -5.83
C ARG A 358 -27.37 6.11 -4.94
N HIS A 359 -26.10 5.96 -5.29
CA HIS A 359 -25.00 6.69 -4.68
C HIS A 359 -24.05 7.18 -5.77
N GLN A 360 -23.80 8.48 -5.80
CA GLN A 360 -22.95 9.14 -6.80
C GLN A 360 -21.84 9.91 -6.12
N THR A 361 -20.64 9.83 -6.66
CA THR A 361 -19.48 10.56 -6.16
C THR A 361 -18.70 11.19 -7.29
N SER A 362 -18.08 12.32 -7.00
CA SER A 362 -17.09 12.94 -7.87
C SER A 362 -15.93 13.52 -7.05
N THR A 363 -14.73 13.48 -7.60
CA THR A 363 -13.54 14.10 -7.03
C THR A 363 -12.73 14.74 -8.15
N ASP A 364 -12.42 16.03 -8.01
CA ASP A 364 -11.47 16.77 -8.81
C ASP A 364 -10.30 17.17 -7.93
N GLU A 365 -9.07 16.97 -8.42
CA GLU A 365 -7.86 17.28 -7.69
C GLU A 365 -6.83 17.92 -8.61
N VAL A 366 -6.13 18.93 -8.09
CA VAL A 366 -4.93 19.52 -8.66
C VAL A 366 -3.83 19.44 -7.61
N PHE A 367 -2.64 19.03 -8.01
CA PHE A 367 -1.48 18.96 -7.14
C PHE A 367 -0.24 19.46 -7.83
N THR A 368 0.72 19.91 -7.04
CA THR A 368 2.03 20.37 -7.52
C THR A 368 3.11 19.97 -6.53
N GLU A 369 4.30 19.71 -7.05
CA GLU A 369 5.49 19.40 -6.28
C GLU A 369 6.69 20.06 -6.93
N LEU A 370 7.53 20.67 -6.13
CA LEU A 370 8.79 21.27 -6.53
C LEU A 370 9.90 20.60 -5.72
N ASP A 371 10.78 19.91 -6.41
CA ASP A 371 11.98 19.31 -5.84
C ASP A 371 13.19 20.13 -6.24
N HIS A 372 14.05 20.44 -5.25
CA HIS A 372 15.30 21.15 -5.48
C HIS A 372 16.46 20.52 -4.74
N HIS A 373 17.54 20.27 -5.44
CA HIS A 373 18.81 19.78 -4.88
C HIS A 373 19.72 20.97 -4.62
N PHE A 374 19.89 21.33 -3.35
CA PHE A 374 20.81 22.41 -2.94
C PHE A 374 22.28 22.01 -3.06
N SER A 375 22.55 20.70 -2.95
CA SER A 375 23.85 20.09 -3.10
C SER A 375 23.70 18.58 -3.36
N GLU A 376 24.80 17.85 -3.52
CA GLU A 376 24.79 16.39 -3.61
C GLU A 376 24.20 15.72 -2.35
N SER A 377 24.25 16.40 -1.20
CA SER A 377 23.84 15.87 0.10
C SER A 377 22.52 16.44 0.63
N TRP A 378 21.97 17.50 0.04
CA TRP A 378 20.77 18.16 0.54
C TRP A 378 19.75 18.44 -0.54
N SER A 379 18.53 18.00 -0.29
CA SER A 379 17.36 18.29 -1.14
C SER A 379 16.23 18.91 -0.33
N GLY A 380 15.34 19.59 -1.01
CA GLY A 380 14.11 20.12 -0.43
C GLY A 380 12.94 19.92 -1.36
N THR A 381 11.80 19.56 -0.79
CA THR A 381 10.55 19.34 -1.50
C THR A 381 9.48 20.27 -0.97
N LEU A 382 8.76 20.93 -1.89
CA LEU A 382 7.55 21.70 -1.62
C LEU A 382 6.39 21.06 -2.35
N SER A 383 5.37 20.64 -1.63
CA SER A 383 4.20 19.97 -2.22
C SER A 383 2.90 20.65 -1.80
N ALA A 384 1.97 20.81 -2.73
CA ALA A 384 0.64 21.33 -2.46
C ALA A 384 -0.44 20.56 -3.21
N THR A 385 -1.60 20.44 -2.61
CA THR A 385 -2.77 19.79 -3.22
C THR A 385 -4.05 20.56 -2.89
N HIS A 386 -4.92 20.61 -3.87
CA HIS A 386 -6.29 21.12 -3.73
C HIS A 386 -7.24 20.11 -4.34
N SER A 387 -8.24 19.67 -3.58
CA SER A 387 -9.29 18.80 -4.11
C SER A 387 -10.67 19.27 -3.70
N THR A 388 -11.62 19.06 -4.61
CA THR A 388 -13.05 19.21 -4.37
C THR A 388 -13.74 17.89 -4.63
N GLY A 389 -14.72 17.56 -3.80
CA GLY A 389 -15.50 16.36 -3.96
C GLY A 389 -16.97 16.58 -3.64
N SER A 390 -17.81 15.77 -4.23
CA SER A 390 -19.22 15.70 -3.88
C SER A 390 -19.68 14.26 -3.78
N PHE A 391 -20.62 13.99 -2.90
CA PHE A 391 -21.42 12.80 -3.01
C PHE A 391 -22.91 13.08 -2.81
N GLU A 392 -23.70 12.40 -3.60
CA GLU A 392 -25.15 12.42 -3.56
C GLU A 392 -25.65 11.00 -3.26
N GLN A 393 -26.51 10.88 -2.27
CA GLN A 393 -27.06 9.59 -1.86
C GLN A 393 -28.57 9.68 -1.68
N LYS A 394 -29.25 8.73 -2.31
CA LYS A 394 -30.69 8.51 -2.16
C LYS A 394 -30.92 7.01 -1.97
N VAL A 395 -31.29 6.61 -0.76
CA VAL A 395 -31.38 5.19 -0.41
C VAL A 395 -32.51 4.92 0.58
N ALA A 396 -33.30 3.90 0.30
CA ALA A 396 -34.10 3.23 1.32
C ALA A 396 -33.28 2.09 1.91
N TYR A 397 -33.41 1.85 3.20
CA TYR A 397 -32.71 0.76 3.85
C TYR A 397 -33.58 -0.02 4.83
N ALA A 398 -33.34 -1.32 4.86
CA ALA A 398 -33.97 -2.23 5.78
C ALA A 398 -33.27 -2.26 7.13
N GLN A 399 -34.00 -2.46 8.21
CA GLN A 399 -33.48 -2.81 9.54
C GLN A 399 -34.51 -3.63 10.31
N GLY A 400 -34.05 -4.33 11.32
CA GLY A 400 -34.84 -5.13 12.24
C GLY A 400 -34.42 -6.60 12.17
N ALA A 401 -34.10 -7.15 13.36
CA ALA A 401 -33.75 -8.56 13.52
C ALA A 401 -34.95 -9.47 13.17
N ILE A 402 -34.66 -10.64 12.67
CA ILE A 402 -35.69 -11.62 12.30
C ILE A 402 -35.99 -12.52 13.50
N ASP A 403 -37.26 -12.62 13.87
CA ASP A 403 -37.70 -13.61 14.85
C ASP A 403 -37.54 -15.03 14.24
N PRO A 404 -36.80 -15.95 14.90
CA PRO A 404 -36.53 -17.28 14.34
C PRO A 404 -37.76 -18.19 14.25
N THR A 405 -38.87 -17.80 14.93
CA THR A 405 -40.12 -18.59 14.94
C THR A 405 -41.09 -18.11 13.86
N THR A 406 -41.29 -16.78 13.78
CA THR A 406 -42.24 -16.16 12.84
C THR A 406 -41.63 -15.83 11.49
N LEU A 407 -40.28 -15.82 11.39
CA LEU A 407 -39.52 -15.44 10.22
C LEU A 407 -39.82 -13.99 9.72
N THR A 408 -40.24 -13.14 10.65
CA THR A 408 -40.55 -11.72 10.39
C THR A 408 -39.76 -10.80 11.32
N GLY A 409 -39.79 -9.48 11.08
CA GLY A 409 -39.15 -8.49 11.95
C GLY A 409 -38.46 -7.34 11.17
N SER A 410 -38.00 -7.61 9.97
CA SER A 410 -37.36 -6.58 9.15
C SER A 410 -38.39 -5.66 8.46
N ARG A 411 -38.00 -4.42 8.27
CA ARG A 411 -38.81 -3.39 7.59
C ARG A 411 -37.93 -2.39 6.85
N ILE A 412 -38.40 -1.83 5.78
CA ILE A 412 -37.81 -0.60 5.23
C ILE A 412 -38.08 0.52 6.23
N ALA A 413 -37.07 0.87 7.01
CA ALA A 413 -37.23 1.78 8.13
C ALA A 413 -37.30 3.23 7.69
N ARG A 414 -36.44 3.61 6.77
CA ARG A 414 -36.27 5.01 6.34
C ARG A 414 -35.78 5.08 4.89
N THR A 415 -36.09 6.22 4.26
CA THR A 415 -35.39 6.73 3.09
C THR A 415 -34.45 7.85 3.52
N LEU A 416 -33.19 7.75 3.19
CA LEU A 416 -32.17 8.76 3.43
C LEU A 416 -31.84 9.46 2.13
N PHE A 417 -31.93 10.79 2.15
CA PHE A 417 -31.30 11.67 1.17
C PHE A 417 -30.13 12.37 1.83
N ARG A 418 -28.99 12.37 1.17
CA ARG A 418 -27.78 13.03 1.66
C ARG A 418 -27.00 13.64 0.52
N SER A 419 -26.52 14.85 0.72
CA SER A 419 -25.63 15.58 -0.18
C SER A 419 -24.47 16.15 0.63
N ASP A 420 -23.25 15.76 0.29
CA ASP A 420 -22.05 16.31 0.90
C ASP A 420 -21.20 17.00 -0.17
N GLN A 421 -20.65 18.14 0.18
CA GLN A 421 -19.63 18.86 -0.58
C GLN A 421 -18.37 18.94 0.27
N LEU A 422 -17.26 18.50 -0.31
CA LEU A 422 -15.97 18.47 0.33
C LEU A 422 -14.99 19.39 -0.37
N GLN A 423 -14.12 20.00 0.39
CA GLN A 423 -12.94 20.70 -0.11
C GLN A 423 -11.78 20.35 0.82
N SER A 424 -10.65 19.97 0.23
CA SER A 424 -9.43 19.65 0.96
C SER A 424 -8.25 20.41 0.37
N ASN A 425 -7.43 20.96 1.23
CA ASN A 425 -6.18 21.62 0.89
C ASN A 425 -5.07 20.97 1.71
N GLY A 426 -3.93 20.73 1.10
CA GLY A 426 -2.74 20.21 1.76
C GLY A 426 -1.49 20.93 1.29
N PHE A 427 -0.55 21.14 2.20
CA PHE A 427 0.76 21.69 1.93
C PHE A 427 1.80 20.98 2.80
N ASP A 428 2.95 20.66 2.22
CA ASP A 428 4.10 20.09 2.92
C ASP A 428 5.38 20.74 2.37
N ALA A 429 6.27 21.11 3.27
CA ALA A 429 7.59 21.61 2.93
C ALA A 429 8.61 20.91 3.82
N HIS A 430 9.58 20.24 3.23
CA HIS A 430 10.62 19.58 4.00
C HIS A 430 11.98 19.62 3.30
N MET A 431 13.00 19.46 4.10
CA MET A 431 14.37 19.24 3.67
C MET A 431 14.85 17.90 4.20
N ASP A 432 15.56 17.19 3.37
CA ASP A 432 16.26 15.95 3.69
C ASP A 432 17.73 16.08 3.29
N GLY A 433 18.62 15.60 4.15
CA GLY A 433 20.02 15.69 3.83
C GLY A 433 20.92 14.86 4.71
N HIS A 434 22.14 14.68 4.21
CA HIS A 434 23.22 13.96 4.85
C HIS A 434 24.34 14.92 5.24
N PHE A 435 24.94 14.68 6.39
CA PHE A 435 26.07 15.45 6.88
C PHE A 435 27.08 14.57 7.61
N GLU A 436 28.35 14.93 7.51
CA GLU A 436 29.41 14.23 8.20
C GLU A 436 29.68 14.84 9.58
N ALA A 437 29.69 14.03 10.62
CA ALA A 437 30.18 14.39 11.94
C ALA A 437 30.81 13.17 12.63
N PHE A 438 31.86 13.41 13.44
CA PHE A 438 32.59 12.35 14.17
C PHE A 438 33.13 11.23 13.27
N GLY A 439 33.37 11.50 11.99
CA GLY A 439 33.87 10.53 11.01
C GLY A 439 32.82 9.56 10.48
N LEU A 440 31.54 9.84 10.70
CA LEU A 440 30.40 9.07 10.23
C LEU A 440 29.41 9.98 9.51
N GLU A 441 28.71 9.44 8.54
CA GLU A 441 27.60 10.13 7.86
C GLU A 441 26.33 10.01 8.69
N HIS A 442 25.58 11.11 8.78
CA HIS A 442 24.30 11.20 9.50
C HIS A 442 23.24 11.75 8.57
N GLN A 443 21.96 11.48 8.87
CA GLN A 443 20.84 11.98 8.09
C GLN A 443 19.94 12.86 8.96
N LEU A 444 19.48 13.98 8.39
CA LEU A 444 18.51 14.88 9.02
C LEU A 444 17.39 15.21 8.04
N THR A 445 16.18 14.93 8.44
CA THR A 445 14.95 15.38 7.78
C THR A 445 14.22 16.35 8.69
N PHE A 446 13.78 17.49 8.18
CA PHE A 446 12.94 18.42 8.94
C PHE A 446 11.99 19.15 8.01
N GLY A 447 10.84 19.53 8.55
CA GLY A 447 9.83 20.17 7.73
C GLY A 447 8.61 20.63 8.51
N GLY A 448 7.63 21.08 7.76
CA GLY A 448 6.32 21.46 8.28
C GLY A 448 5.24 21.22 7.26
N ASN A 449 4.05 20.97 7.76
CA ASN A 449 2.88 20.77 6.92
C ASN A 449 1.65 21.49 7.46
N TRP A 450 0.72 21.70 6.57
CA TRP A 450 -0.61 22.23 6.86
C TRP A 450 -1.64 21.51 6.01
N SER A 451 -2.80 21.21 6.61
CA SER A 451 -3.95 20.71 5.87
C SER A 451 -5.24 21.32 6.43
N GLU A 452 -6.21 21.51 5.55
CA GLU A 452 -7.55 21.92 5.90
C GLU A 452 -8.55 21.10 5.08
N GLN A 453 -9.53 20.55 5.78
CA GLN A 453 -10.67 19.88 5.16
C GLN A 453 -11.96 20.56 5.62
N THR A 454 -12.83 20.90 4.66
CA THR A 454 -14.17 21.40 4.94
C THR A 454 -15.20 20.46 4.30
N ARG A 455 -16.31 20.27 4.99
CA ARG A 455 -17.44 19.47 4.50
C ARG A 455 -18.74 20.15 4.84
N LYS A 456 -19.57 20.36 3.82
CA LYS A 456 -20.96 20.79 3.97
C LYS A 456 -21.87 19.60 3.74
N SER A 457 -22.49 19.11 4.81
CA SER A 457 -23.37 17.94 4.78
C SER A 457 -24.83 18.38 4.93
N ARG A 458 -25.67 17.89 4.04
CA ARG A 458 -27.12 18.09 4.07
C ARG A 458 -27.78 16.72 4.06
N GLN A 459 -28.72 16.51 4.99
CA GLN A 459 -29.39 15.23 5.15
C GLN A 459 -30.87 15.43 5.52
N VAL A 460 -31.69 14.52 5.00
CA VAL A 460 -33.07 14.34 5.47
C VAL A 460 -33.43 12.87 5.48
N ASN A 461 -34.14 12.44 6.50
CA ASN A 461 -34.67 11.08 6.65
C ASN A 461 -36.20 11.10 6.58
N VAL A 462 -36.75 10.25 5.72
CA VAL A 462 -38.19 10.01 5.63
C VAL A 462 -38.47 8.65 6.25
N THR A 463 -39.30 8.59 7.28
CA THR A 463 -39.69 7.34 7.95
C THR A 463 -40.68 6.57 7.06
N SER A 464 -40.47 5.26 6.89
CA SER A 464 -41.33 4.38 6.09
C SER A 464 -42.04 3.35 6.98
N ASN A 465 -41.30 2.50 7.70
CA ASN A 465 -41.81 1.38 8.49
C ASN A 465 -42.56 0.29 7.69
N GLN A 466 -42.28 0.16 6.39
CA GLN A 466 -42.90 -0.84 5.54
C GLN A 466 -42.24 -2.21 5.77
N PRO A 467 -42.99 -3.26 6.25
CA PRO A 467 -42.43 -4.61 6.41
C PRO A 467 -41.88 -5.14 5.11
N ILE A 468 -40.73 -5.84 5.17
CA ILE A 468 -40.11 -6.51 4.03
C ILE A 468 -39.83 -7.97 4.36
N ASP A 469 -40.17 -8.87 3.44
CA ASP A 469 -39.78 -10.28 3.50
C ASP A 469 -38.33 -10.41 2.98
N ILE A 470 -37.40 -10.70 3.85
CA ILE A 470 -35.99 -10.84 3.47
C ILE A 470 -35.69 -12.15 2.72
N PHE A 471 -36.56 -13.14 2.81
CA PHE A 471 -36.43 -14.43 2.11
C PHE A 471 -36.92 -14.35 0.66
N ASN A 472 -37.79 -13.36 0.36
CA ASN A 472 -38.27 -13.05 -0.98
C ASN A 472 -38.44 -11.51 -1.11
N PRO A 473 -37.33 -10.75 -1.15
CA PRO A 473 -37.38 -9.29 -1.10
C PRO A 473 -38.01 -8.70 -2.36
N ASP A 474 -38.92 -7.74 -2.14
CA ASP A 474 -39.48 -6.91 -3.21
C ASP A 474 -38.70 -5.59 -3.27
N ASN A 475 -37.92 -5.43 -4.32
CA ASN A 475 -37.10 -4.23 -4.54
C ASN A 475 -37.93 -3.05 -5.10
N HIS A 476 -39.20 -3.22 -5.32
CA HIS A 476 -40.18 -2.18 -5.73
C HIS A 476 -41.21 -1.87 -4.64
N LEU A 477 -40.94 -2.34 -3.40
CA LEU A 477 -41.87 -2.30 -2.27
C LEU A 477 -42.33 -0.88 -1.95
N ILE A 478 -41.45 0.11 -2.09
CA ILE A 478 -41.78 1.52 -1.92
C ILE A 478 -41.40 2.33 -3.16
N ALA A 479 -42.30 3.17 -3.59
CA ALA A 479 -42.02 4.11 -4.67
C ALA A 479 -40.96 5.13 -4.24
N GLU A 480 -40.18 5.60 -5.20
CA GLU A 480 -39.22 6.67 -4.95
C GLU A 480 -39.95 7.92 -4.40
N PRO A 481 -39.64 8.34 -3.14
CA PRO A 481 -40.28 9.56 -2.62
C PRO A 481 -39.66 10.80 -3.23
N ALA A 482 -40.47 11.87 -3.37
CA ALA A 482 -39.91 13.19 -3.64
C ALA A 482 -38.99 13.60 -2.49
N GLN A 483 -37.89 14.25 -2.82
CA GLN A 483 -36.95 14.74 -1.80
C GLN A 483 -37.60 15.89 -1.01
N PRO A 484 -37.70 15.76 0.34
CA PRO A 484 -38.19 16.87 1.16
C PRO A 484 -37.08 17.91 1.39
N ASP A 485 -37.44 19.02 2.03
CA ASP A 485 -36.45 19.98 2.51
C ASP A 485 -35.47 19.36 3.48
N TRP A 486 -34.21 19.81 3.41
CA TRP A 486 -33.15 19.34 4.28
C TRP A 486 -33.47 19.64 5.75
N THR A 487 -33.46 18.62 6.59
CA THR A 487 -33.72 18.75 8.04
C THR A 487 -32.45 18.82 8.88
N SER A 488 -31.35 18.31 8.35
CA SER A 488 -30.02 18.38 9.00
C SER A 488 -29.04 19.05 8.04
N ILE A 489 -28.48 20.16 8.46
CA ILE A 489 -27.43 20.89 7.74
C ILE A 489 -26.26 21.03 8.72
N THR A 490 -25.11 20.47 8.34
CA THR A 490 -23.91 20.48 9.18
C THR A 490 -22.72 20.88 8.34
N ASP A 491 -22.02 21.90 8.81
CA ASP A 491 -20.73 22.32 8.23
C ASP A 491 -19.61 21.89 9.18
N PHE A 492 -18.56 21.28 8.62
CA PHE A 492 -17.36 20.85 9.31
C PHE A 492 -16.16 21.57 8.77
N SER A 493 -15.21 21.87 9.64
CA SER A 493 -13.85 22.31 9.28
C SER A 493 -12.86 21.66 10.23
N ASP A 494 -11.83 21.07 9.67
CA ASP A 494 -10.72 20.41 10.34
C ASP A 494 -9.43 20.99 9.79
N LYS A 495 -8.58 21.55 10.65
CA LYS A 495 -7.28 22.12 10.28
C LYS A 495 -6.20 21.47 11.11
N ARG A 496 -5.14 21.07 10.46
CA ARG A 496 -3.97 20.42 11.08
C ARG A 496 -2.73 21.10 10.54
N TYR A 497 -1.82 21.42 11.43
CA TYR A 497 -0.51 21.90 11.04
C TYR A 497 0.55 21.52 12.07
N GLY A 498 1.79 21.43 11.64
CA GLY A 498 2.86 21.05 12.54
C GLY A 498 4.24 21.18 11.90
N ALA A 499 5.21 21.17 12.76
CA ALA A 499 6.62 21.07 12.40
C ALA A 499 7.20 19.77 12.93
N TYR A 500 8.04 19.13 12.16
CA TYR A 500 8.62 17.84 12.49
C TYR A 500 10.11 17.79 12.17
N THR A 501 10.82 16.94 12.88
CA THR A 501 12.24 16.64 12.61
C THR A 501 12.52 15.16 12.91
N ASN A 502 13.39 14.57 12.12
CA ASN A 502 13.89 13.20 12.29
C ASN A 502 15.39 13.21 12.02
N LEU A 503 16.18 12.83 13.04
CA LEU A 503 17.63 12.77 13.00
C LEU A 503 18.07 11.32 13.17
N ARG A 504 18.82 10.81 12.19
CA ARG A 504 19.50 9.52 12.27
C ARG A 504 20.98 9.79 12.54
N LEU A 505 21.45 9.33 13.70
CA LEU A 505 22.85 9.39 14.08
C LEU A 505 23.46 7.99 13.97
N HIS A 506 24.49 7.82 13.15
CA HIS A 506 25.33 6.64 13.19
C HIS A 506 26.30 6.78 14.35
N LEU A 507 26.15 5.94 15.38
CA LEU A 507 27.04 5.90 16.56
C LEU A 507 28.26 5.02 16.32
N SER A 508 28.15 4.11 15.37
CA SER A 508 29.23 3.29 14.80
C SER A 508 28.77 2.82 13.40
N GLU A 509 29.62 2.11 12.68
CA GLU A 509 29.27 1.51 11.37
C GLU A 509 28.06 0.57 11.46
N SER A 510 27.80 -0.05 12.62
CA SER A 510 26.70 -1.00 12.82
C SER A 510 25.58 -0.52 13.73
N LEU A 511 25.72 0.65 14.39
CA LEU A 511 24.72 1.12 15.35
C LEU A 511 24.22 2.50 14.98
N SER A 512 22.91 2.60 14.72
CA SER A 512 22.21 3.84 14.45
C SER A 512 21.19 4.16 15.55
N LEU A 513 21.11 5.42 15.93
CA LEU A 513 20.08 6.00 16.79
C LEU A 513 19.22 6.96 15.94
N VAL A 514 17.93 6.71 15.91
CA VAL A 514 16.94 7.56 15.22
C VAL A 514 16.13 8.30 16.26
N MET A 515 16.12 9.62 16.21
CA MET A 515 15.37 10.48 17.13
C MET A 515 14.55 11.48 16.33
N GLY A 516 13.30 11.59 16.67
CA GLY A 516 12.39 12.51 16.01
C GLY A 516 11.36 13.07 16.95
N GLY A 517 10.71 14.11 16.49
CA GLY A 517 9.60 14.70 17.20
C GLY A 517 8.79 15.61 16.29
N ARG A 518 7.54 15.74 16.64
CA ARG A 518 6.61 16.65 15.98
C ARG A 518 5.91 17.52 17.01
N LEU A 519 5.77 18.78 16.69
CA LEU A 519 4.93 19.74 17.39
C LEU A 519 3.71 20.02 16.51
N SER A 520 2.51 19.75 17.05
CA SER A 520 1.26 19.77 16.30
C SER A 520 0.24 20.73 16.89
N TRP A 521 -0.60 21.27 16.00
CA TRP A 521 -1.80 22.03 16.34
C TRP A 521 -2.97 21.45 15.57
N TYR A 522 -4.13 21.45 16.18
CA TYR A 522 -5.37 20.91 15.63
C TYR A 522 -6.55 21.84 15.96
N ASP A 523 -7.24 22.33 14.94
CA ASP A 523 -8.43 23.13 15.05
C ASP A 523 -9.61 22.39 14.43
N TYR A 524 -10.67 22.17 15.19
CA TYR A 524 -11.90 21.56 14.70
C TYR A 524 -13.09 22.48 14.94
N GLN A 525 -13.93 22.61 13.94
CA GLN A 525 -15.18 23.36 14.03
C GLN A 525 -16.32 22.59 13.39
N THR A 526 -17.45 22.53 14.05
CA THR A 526 -18.71 22.08 13.46
C THR A 526 -19.79 23.10 13.72
N GLN A 527 -20.65 23.31 12.72
CA GLN A 527 -21.82 24.17 12.81
C GLN A 527 -23.05 23.37 12.40
N ALA A 528 -23.99 23.18 13.30
CA ALA A 528 -25.24 22.47 13.06
C ALA A 528 -26.40 23.15 13.80
N ALA A 529 -27.56 23.26 13.16
CA ALA A 529 -28.78 23.87 13.72
C ALA A 529 -28.53 25.28 14.33
N GLY A 530 -27.63 26.07 13.73
CA GLY A 530 -27.28 27.42 14.22
C GLY A 530 -26.29 27.44 15.39
N VAL A 531 -25.88 26.29 15.90
CA VAL A 531 -24.89 26.15 16.97
C VAL A 531 -23.51 25.87 16.37
N THR A 532 -22.52 26.67 16.75
CA THR A 532 -21.11 26.42 16.40
C THR A 532 -20.38 25.84 17.59
N ARG A 533 -19.72 24.70 17.37
CA ARG A 533 -18.83 24.06 18.36
C ARG A 533 -17.40 24.12 17.83
N LYS A 534 -16.46 24.45 18.71
CA LYS A 534 -15.04 24.52 18.41
C LYS A 534 -14.24 23.72 19.40
N SER A 535 -13.18 23.09 18.91
CA SER A 535 -12.15 22.42 19.70
C SER A 535 -10.80 22.83 19.15
N ARG A 536 -9.83 22.98 20.02
CA ARG A 536 -8.46 23.33 19.65
C ARG A 536 -7.48 22.62 20.56
N GLU A 537 -6.53 21.92 19.95
CA GLU A 537 -5.38 21.37 20.64
C GLU A 537 -4.15 22.17 20.21
N GLU A 538 -3.32 22.55 21.17
CA GLU A 538 -2.16 23.39 20.93
C GLU A 538 -0.89 22.77 21.49
N HIS A 539 0.18 22.79 20.69
CA HIS A 539 1.53 22.38 21.13
C HIS A 539 1.62 20.88 21.53
N GLU A 540 0.83 20.01 20.87
CA GLU A 540 0.92 18.59 21.10
C GLU A 540 2.25 18.03 20.58
N VAL A 541 3.02 17.42 21.49
CA VAL A 541 4.34 16.86 21.18
C VAL A 541 4.22 15.34 21.01
N THR A 542 4.61 14.85 19.84
CA THR A 542 4.67 13.42 19.56
C THR A 542 6.13 12.99 19.34
N PRO A 543 6.79 12.37 20.34
CA PRO A 543 8.17 11.92 20.24
C PRO A 543 8.27 10.61 19.47
N PHE A 544 9.42 10.44 18.85
CA PHE A 544 9.88 9.20 18.25
C PHE A 544 11.33 8.93 18.65
N ILE A 545 11.62 7.69 19.05
CA ILE A 545 12.99 7.21 19.25
C ILE A 545 13.11 5.77 18.78
N GLY A 546 14.17 5.46 18.06
CA GLY A 546 14.48 4.12 17.58
C GLY A 546 15.97 3.86 17.56
N THR A 547 16.35 2.59 17.64
CA THR A 547 17.72 2.15 17.43
C THR A 547 17.73 1.01 16.44
N ILE A 548 18.77 0.98 15.61
CA ILE A 548 19.01 -0.07 14.63
C ILE A 548 20.42 -0.57 14.84
N TYR A 549 20.57 -1.88 14.94
CA TYR A 549 21.85 -2.55 15.05
C TYR A 549 22.01 -3.55 13.90
N ASP A 550 22.92 -3.25 13.00
CA ASP A 550 23.27 -4.10 11.86
C ASP A 550 24.12 -5.28 12.35
N LEU A 551 23.56 -6.49 12.25
CA LEU A 551 24.24 -7.73 12.59
C LEU A 551 25.27 -8.09 11.52
N ASP A 552 24.90 -7.84 10.28
CA ASP A 552 25.67 -8.01 9.07
C ASP A 552 25.06 -7.16 7.92
N PRO A 553 25.63 -7.16 6.70
CA PRO A 553 25.09 -6.36 5.58
C PRO A 553 23.63 -6.67 5.21
N ASN A 554 23.09 -7.82 5.62
CA ASN A 554 21.76 -8.27 5.25
C ASN A 554 20.75 -8.19 6.39
N TRP A 555 21.15 -8.19 7.65
CA TRP A 555 20.28 -8.31 8.80
C TRP A 555 20.47 -7.20 9.82
N SER A 556 19.36 -6.64 10.30
CA SER A 556 19.36 -5.62 11.35
C SER A 556 18.34 -5.96 12.45
N LEU A 557 18.75 -5.71 13.70
CA LEU A 557 17.85 -5.67 14.84
C LEU A 557 17.38 -4.23 15.04
N TYR A 558 16.17 -4.06 15.52
CA TYR A 558 15.68 -2.73 15.88
C TYR A 558 14.81 -2.73 17.13
N ALA A 559 14.73 -1.58 17.77
CA ALA A 559 13.74 -1.28 18.78
C ALA A 559 13.27 0.16 18.64
N SER A 560 11.99 0.44 18.88
CA SER A 560 11.46 1.78 18.80
C SER A 560 10.33 2.07 19.79
N TYR A 561 10.18 3.35 20.06
CA TYR A 561 9.06 3.95 20.77
C TYR A 561 8.54 5.13 19.97
N THR A 562 7.22 5.24 19.84
CA THR A 562 6.55 6.34 19.14
C THR A 562 5.19 6.62 19.74
N ASP A 563 4.82 7.90 19.78
CA ASP A 563 3.52 8.37 20.25
C ASP A 563 2.68 8.92 19.09
N ILE A 564 1.39 9.03 19.36
CA ILE A 564 0.40 9.73 18.56
C ILE A 564 -0.70 10.24 19.50
N PHE A 565 -1.30 11.37 19.19
CA PHE A 565 -2.45 11.85 19.96
C PHE A 565 -3.73 11.83 19.10
N LEU A 566 -4.86 11.56 19.74
CA LEU A 566 -6.18 11.60 19.11
C LEU A 566 -7.01 12.70 19.77
N PRO A 567 -7.33 13.81 19.09
CA PRO A 567 -8.21 14.84 19.60
C PRO A 567 -9.60 14.29 19.93
N GLN A 568 -10.15 14.69 21.06
CA GLN A 568 -11.49 14.30 21.53
C GLN A 568 -12.49 15.45 21.36
N SER A 569 -12.51 16.05 20.18
CA SER A 569 -13.10 17.35 19.83
C SER A 569 -14.60 17.50 20.07
N VAL A 570 -15.32 16.39 20.26
CA VAL A 570 -16.79 16.38 20.44
C VAL A 570 -17.19 15.96 21.86
N TYR A 571 -16.26 15.48 22.69
CA TYR A 571 -16.55 14.95 24.01
C TYR A 571 -16.28 15.98 25.11
N ARG A 572 -17.26 16.18 26.00
CA ARG A 572 -17.15 17.10 27.11
C ARG A 572 -17.50 16.42 28.42
N ASP A 573 -16.87 16.90 29.51
CA ASP A 573 -17.21 16.52 30.90
C ASP A 573 -18.49 17.21 31.39
N ALA A 574 -18.94 16.83 32.59
CA ALA A 574 -20.11 17.44 33.21
C ALA A 574 -19.93 18.93 33.52
N ALA A 575 -18.71 19.44 33.61
CA ALA A 575 -18.41 20.87 33.77
C ALA A 575 -18.43 21.62 32.41
N GLY A 576 -18.61 20.93 31.29
CA GLY A 576 -18.63 21.49 29.94
C GLY A 576 -17.26 21.67 29.30
N ASN A 577 -16.17 21.19 29.93
CA ASN A 577 -14.84 21.25 29.38
C ASN A 577 -14.63 20.13 28.28
N LEU A 578 -13.86 20.42 27.28
CA LEU A 578 -13.37 19.39 26.35
C LEU A 578 -12.48 18.40 27.09
N LEU A 579 -12.54 17.13 26.71
CA LEU A 579 -11.63 16.12 27.22
C LEU A 579 -10.23 16.32 26.63
N GLU A 580 -9.22 15.99 27.44
CA GLU A 580 -7.82 15.92 26.97
C GLU A 580 -7.70 14.89 25.84
N PRO A 581 -6.77 15.08 24.88
CA PRO A 581 -6.54 14.11 23.81
C PRO A 581 -6.20 12.71 24.36
N ALA A 582 -6.68 11.68 23.67
CA ALA A 582 -6.21 10.32 23.93
C ALA A 582 -4.81 10.14 23.35
N ILE A 583 -3.90 9.51 24.11
CA ILE A 583 -2.51 9.28 23.71
C ILE A 583 -2.30 7.81 23.39
N GLY A 584 -1.84 7.54 22.18
CA GLY A 584 -1.45 6.22 21.71
C GLY A 584 0.07 6.07 21.67
N SER A 585 0.60 5.08 22.40
CA SER A 585 2.03 4.76 22.42
C SER A 585 2.27 3.39 21.81
N ASN A 586 3.27 3.26 20.94
CA ASN A 586 3.70 2.01 20.35
C ASN A 586 5.15 1.69 20.75
N TYR A 587 5.34 0.49 21.31
CA TYR A 587 6.64 -0.10 21.58
C TYR A 587 6.82 -1.26 20.63
N GLU A 588 7.93 -1.27 19.90
CA GLU A 588 8.20 -2.29 18.90
C GLU A 588 9.66 -2.72 18.93
N THR A 589 9.91 -4.01 18.73
CA THR A 589 11.25 -4.56 18.51
C THR A 589 11.17 -5.69 17.50
N GLY A 590 12.22 -5.86 16.72
CA GLY A 590 12.20 -6.86 15.68
C GLY A 590 13.54 -7.07 14.98
N ILE A 591 13.49 -7.93 13.99
CA ILE A 591 14.60 -8.20 13.06
C ILE A 591 14.11 -8.01 11.64
N LYS A 592 14.93 -7.41 10.82
CA LYS A 592 14.67 -7.23 9.39
C LYS A 592 15.83 -7.77 8.57
N GLY A 593 15.50 -8.41 7.47
CA GLY A 593 16.46 -8.98 6.53
C GLY A 593 16.22 -8.47 5.12
N GLU A 594 17.29 -8.15 4.42
CA GLU A 594 17.32 -7.73 3.02
C GLU A 594 18.29 -8.64 2.28
N LEU A 595 17.75 -9.59 1.52
CA LEU A 595 18.48 -10.72 0.98
C LEU A 595 18.52 -10.71 -0.54
N PHE A 596 19.49 -11.42 -1.12
CA PHE A 596 19.63 -11.62 -2.55
C PHE A 596 19.69 -10.31 -3.35
N ASP A 597 20.54 -9.37 -2.92
CA ASP A 597 20.66 -8.04 -3.51
C ASP A 597 19.30 -7.29 -3.53
N GLN A 598 18.66 -7.21 -2.37
CA GLN A 598 17.39 -6.51 -2.13
C GLN A 598 16.16 -7.13 -2.81
N ARG A 599 16.31 -8.33 -3.39
CA ARG A 599 15.17 -9.00 -4.05
C ARG A 599 14.19 -9.64 -3.08
N LEU A 600 14.58 -9.88 -1.82
CA LEU A 600 13.74 -10.46 -0.78
C LEU A 600 13.86 -9.67 0.52
N ASN A 601 12.76 -9.12 0.99
CA ASN A 601 12.65 -8.52 2.31
C ASN A 601 11.95 -9.47 3.28
N LEU A 602 12.51 -9.61 4.48
CA LEU A 602 11.98 -10.38 5.59
C LEU A 602 11.85 -9.50 6.82
N SER A 603 10.78 -9.65 7.58
CA SER A 603 10.63 -8.96 8.86
C SER A 603 9.92 -9.83 9.89
N PHE A 604 10.35 -9.69 11.13
CA PHE A 604 9.66 -10.17 12.32
C PHE A 604 9.61 -9.04 13.33
N ALA A 605 8.42 -8.75 13.86
CA ALA A 605 8.20 -7.69 14.82
C ALA A 605 7.37 -8.18 16.01
N LEU A 606 7.77 -7.77 17.21
CA LEU A 606 7.01 -7.85 18.45
C LEU A 606 6.50 -6.45 18.76
N PHE A 607 5.22 -6.29 19.04
CA PHE A 607 4.64 -4.99 19.34
C PHE A 607 3.80 -4.98 20.62
N TYR A 608 3.78 -3.81 21.26
CA TYR A 608 2.87 -3.47 22.33
C TYR A 608 2.36 -2.05 22.12
N VAL A 609 1.05 -1.91 21.89
CA VAL A 609 0.38 -0.62 21.70
C VAL A 609 -0.51 -0.35 22.89
N LYS A 610 -0.43 0.87 23.44
CA LYS A 610 -1.26 1.33 24.54
C LYS A 610 -1.89 2.67 24.16
N GLN A 611 -3.20 2.77 24.24
CA GLN A 611 -3.92 4.03 24.12
C GLN A 611 -4.57 4.33 25.48
N LYS A 612 -4.32 5.51 26.03
CA LYS A 612 -4.83 5.99 27.32
C LYS A 612 -5.70 7.23 27.13
N ASP A 613 -6.42 7.59 28.19
CA ASP A 613 -7.25 8.78 28.24
C ASP A 613 -8.38 8.81 27.20
N VAL A 614 -8.83 7.61 26.76
CA VAL A 614 -9.94 7.46 25.81
C VAL A 614 -11.26 7.80 26.49
N ALA A 615 -12.10 8.60 25.82
CA ALA A 615 -13.42 8.98 26.30
C ALA A 615 -14.30 7.76 26.65
N ILE A 616 -14.92 7.79 27.79
CA ILE A 616 -15.98 6.86 28.23
C ILE A 616 -17.18 7.68 28.71
N GLU A 617 -18.38 7.11 28.62
CA GLU A 617 -19.58 7.74 29.12
C GLU A 617 -19.52 7.90 30.65
N ASP A 618 -19.88 9.10 31.12
CA ASP A 618 -20.05 9.41 32.54
C ASP A 618 -21.50 9.12 32.97
N ASN A 619 -21.73 7.92 33.43
CA ASN A 619 -23.03 7.48 33.89
C ASN A 619 -23.45 8.12 35.23
N THR A 620 -22.58 8.95 35.84
CA THR A 620 -22.89 9.67 37.10
C THR A 620 -23.59 11.01 36.85
N HIS A 621 -23.52 11.54 35.62
CA HIS A 621 -24.13 12.80 35.19
C HIS A 621 -25.04 12.60 33.97
N PRO A 622 -26.09 11.77 34.02
CA PRO A 622 -26.93 11.49 32.88
C PRO A 622 -27.77 12.70 32.47
N GLY A 623 -27.76 13.06 31.18
CA GLY A 623 -28.58 14.14 30.64
C GLY A 623 -28.03 15.56 30.85
N GLU A 624 -26.85 15.74 31.46
CA GLU A 624 -26.31 17.06 31.80
C GLU A 624 -25.53 17.72 30.67
N CYS A 625 -25.04 16.96 29.67
CA CYS A 625 -24.17 17.45 28.63
C CYS A 625 -24.88 17.58 27.26
N LEU A 626 -25.95 18.34 27.15
CA LEU A 626 -26.69 18.59 25.92
C LEU A 626 -25.86 19.25 24.81
N MET A 627 -24.65 19.70 25.11
CA MET A 627 -23.67 20.15 24.12
C MET A 627 -23.00 19.02 23.35
N ASN A 628 -22.95 17.80 23.91
CA ASN A 628 -22.35 16.63 23.25
C ASN A 628 -23.33 15.99 22.24
N ASP A 629 -24.52 15.64 22.71
CA ASP A 629 -25.55 15.00 21.91
C ASP A 629 -26.97 15.38 22.41
N ILE A 630 -27.99 14.86 21.75
CA ILE A 630 -29.40 15.12 22.08
C ILE A 630 -29.83 14.43 23.41
N TYR A 631 -29.05 13.47 23.91
CA TYR A 631 -29.32 12.73 25.15
C TYR A 631 -28.63 13.38 26.36
N GLY A 632 -27.73 14.33 26.12
CA GLY A 632 -26.94 14.99 27.12
C GLY A 632 -25.85 14.11 27.76
N THR A 633 -25.29 13.20 26.99
CA THR A 633 -24.23 12.28 27.46
C THR A 633 -22.97 13.05 27.84
N CYS A 634 -22.54 12.95 29.10
CA CYS A 634 -21.24 13.43 29.54
C CYS A 634 -20.17 12.37 29.39
N TYR A 635 -18.91 12.79 29.30
CA TYR A 635 -17.76 11.89 29.09
C TYR A 635 -16.64 12.16 30.10
N LEU A 636 -15.81 11.14 30.32
CA LEU A 636 -14.60 11.20 31.14
C LEU A 636 -13.42 10.64 30.37
N ASN A 637 -12.21 11.15 30.62
CA ASN A 637 -10.96 10.50 30.24
C ASN A 637 -10.74 9.30 31.16
N GLY A 638 -10.96 8.06 30.70
CA GLY A 638 -10.95 6.94 31.63
C GLY A 638 -10.55 5.59 31.08
N ASN A 639 -10.65 5.36 29.80
CA ASN A 639 -10.37 4.05 29.26
C ASN A 639 -8.90 3.90 28.83
N ILE A 640 -8.36 2.70 29.07
CA ILE A 640 -7.07 2.28 28.55
C ILE A 640 -7.27 1.10 27.63
N ARG A 641 -6.89 1.26 26.38
CA ARG A 641 -6.89 0.20 25.36
C ARG A 641 -5.47 -0.32 25.17
N ARG A 642 -5.30 -1.63 25.09
CA ARG A 642 -4.00 -2.28 24.90
C ARG A 642 -4.08 -3.30 23.80
N SER A 643 -3.03 -3.37 23.00
CA SER A 643 -2.85 -4.39 21.98
C SER A 643 -1.43 -4.92 22.04
N LYS A 644 -1.27 -6.24 21.88
CA LYS A 644 0.04 -6.88 21.84
C LYS A 644 0.03 -8.06 20.90
N GLY A 645 1.14 -8.29 20.26
CA GLY A 645 1.25 -9.40 19.34
C GLY A 645 2.60 -9.47 18.64
N PHE A 646 2.60 -10.22 17.56
CA PHE A 646 3.75 -10.29 16.65
C PHE A 646 3.29 -10.40 15.20
N GLU A 647 4.18 -9.98 14.31
CA GLU A 647 4.00 -9.99 12.87
C GLU A 647 5.22 -10.60 12.21
N VAL A 648 4.98 -11.39 11.16
CA VAL A 648 6.02 -11.94 10.28
C VAL A 648 5.64 -11.58 8.86
N GLU A 649 6.58 -11.09 8.07
CA GLU A 649 6.35 -10.76 6.68
C GLU A 649 7.55 -11.15 5.82
N ALA A 650 7.26 -11.65 4.62
CA ALA A 650 8.22 -11.91 3.56
C ALA A 650 7.67 -11.33 2.27
N SER A 651 8.45 -10.55 1.53
CA SER A 651 8.06 -9.98 0.23
C SER A 651 9.21 -9.97 -0.75
N GLY A 652 8.97 -10.38 -1.99
CA GLY A 652 9.97 -10.40 -3.07
C GLY A 652 10.21 -11.77 -3.69
N GLU A 653 11.43 -12.03 -4.13
CA GLU A 653 11.86 -13.18 -4.92
C GLU A 653 12.74 -14.14 -4.08
N PRO A 654 12.16 -15.13 -3.37
CA PRO A 654 12.94 -16.11 -2.62
C PRO A 654 13.70 -17.10 -3.50
N LEU A 655 13.20 -17.34 -4.71
CA LEU A 655 13.81 -18.21 -5.74
C LEU A 655 13.64 -17.53 -7.10
N PRO A 656 14.59 -17.69 -8.04
CA PRO A 656 14.49 -17.12 -9.36
C PRO A 656 13.16 -17.43 -10.05
N GLY A 657 12.44 -16.38 -10.47
CA GLY A 657 11.13 -16.46 -11.11
C GLY A 657 9.94 -16.63 -10.15
N LEU A 658 10.15 -16.76 -8.83
CA LEU A 658 9.07 -16.83 -7.85
C LEU A 658 8.92 -15.51 -7.11
N GLN A 659 7.92 -14.74 -7.43
CA GLN A 659 7.51 -13.57 -6.65
C GLN A 659 6.53 -14.00 -5.56
N THR A 660 6.73 -13.57 -4.31
CA THR A 660 5.85 -13.92 -3.19
C THR A 660 5.67 -12.76 -2.22
N VAL A 661 4.48 -12.70 -1.63
CA VAL A 661 4.20 -11.96 -0.40
C VAL A 661 3.54 -12.92 0.57
N ALA A 662 4.09 -13.03 1.77
CA ALA A 662 3.54 -13.84 2.85
C ALA A 662 3.55 -13.06 4.15
N GLY A 663 2.43 -13.03 4.85
CA GLY A 663 2.27 -12.32 6.11
C GLY A 663 1.48 -13.14 7.13
N TYR A 664 1.95 -13.11 8.38
CA TYR A 664 1.21 -13.65 9.50
C TYR A 664 1.19 -12.67 10.66
N THR A 665 0.02 -12.48 11.25
CA THR A 665 -0.17 -11.61 12.41
C THR A 665 -0.91 -12.37 13.51
N PHE A 666 -0.35 -12.28 14.71
CA PHE A 666 -1.06 -12.61 15.95
C PHE A 666 -1.29 -11.33 16.74
N ASN A 667 -2.55 -11.06 17.10
CA ASN A 667 -2.94 -9.84 17.81
C ASN A 667 -3.93 -10.12 18.94
N MET A 668 -3.69 -9.55 20.11
CA MET A 668 -4.60 -9.57 21.27
C MET A 668 -4.88 -8.16 21.73
N THR A 669 -6.16 -7.76 21.74
CA THR A 669 -6.63 -6.47 22.22
C THR A 669 -7.37 -6.60 23.55
N ARG A 670 -7.21 -5.62 24.46
CA ARG A 670 -7.88 -5.59 25.78
C ARG A 670 -8.20 -4.15 26.18
N GLY A 671 -9.42 -3.94 26.66
CA GLY A 671 -9.82 -2.73 27.41
C GLY A 671 -9.32 -2.73 28.85
N SER A 672 -9.67 -1.69 29.60
CA SER A 672 -9.39 -1.59 31.04
C SER A 672 -10.16 -2.64 31.86
N ASP A 673 -11.31 -3.08 31.38
CA ASP A 673 -12.15 -4.15 31.93
C ASP A 673 -11.67 -5.57 31.60
N GLY A 674 -10.57 -5.68 30.78
CA GLY A 674 -10.02 -6.93 30.31
C GLY A 674 -10.76 -7.57 29.13
N GLN A 675 -11.88 -6.96 28.66
CA GLN A 675 -12.59 -7.42 27.47
C GLN A 675 -11.83 -7.07 26.19
N SER A 676 -12.16 -7.73 25.07
CA SER A 676 -11.61 -7.35 23.77
C SER A 676 -12.18 -6.02 23.33
N ILE A 677 -11.30 -5.08 22.93
CA ILE A 677 -11.70 -3.75 22.46
C ILE A 677 -11.99 -3.71 20.95
N SER A 678 -11.67 -4.78 20.25
CA SER A 678 -11.83 -4.91 18.81
C SER A 678 -12.34 -6.32 18.54
N ALA A 679 -13.63 -6.50 18.80
CA ALA A 679 -14.31 -7.77 18.59
C ALA A 679 -14.25 -8.22 17.14
N GLU A 680 -14.28 -7.27 16.19
CA GLU A 680 -14.20 -7.51 14.75
C GLU A 680 -12.79 -7.91 14.26
N THR A 681 -11.77 -7.86 15.11
CA THR A 681 -10.39 -8.19 14.72
C THR A 681 -10.07 -9.64 15.04
N PRO A 682 -9.80 -10.50 14.04
CA PRO A 682 -9.36 -11.86 14.26
C PRO A 682 -7.99 -11.88 14.96
N ARG A 683 -7.80 -12.83 15.88
CA ARG A 683 -6.50 -12.98 16.59
C ARG A 683 -5.38 -13.46 15.69
N HIS A 684 -5.71 -14.29 14.71
CA HIS A 684 -4.77 -14.86 13.76
C HIS A 684 -5.18 -14.47 12.35
N LEU A 685 -4.25 -13.89 11.63
CA LEU A 685 -4.40 -13.51 10.24
C LEU A 685 -3.20 -14.02 9.45
N PHE A 686 -3.46 -14.81 8.42
CA PHE A 686 -2.44 -15.32 7.50
C PHE A 686 -2.81 -14.98 6.07
N ARG A 687 -1.87 -14.45 5.32
CA ARG A 687 -1.99 -14.18 3.89
C ARG A 687 -0.74 -14.63 3.19
N MET A 688 -0.90 -15.25 2.06
CA MET A 688 0.20 -15.63 1.19
C MET A 688 -0.26 -15.60 -0.24
N THR A 689 0.54 -15.03 -1.11
CA THR A 689 0.39 -15.13 -2.56
C THR A 689 1.76 -15.32 -3.19
N GLY A 690 1.82 -16.13 -4.24
CA GLY A 690 3.04 -16.35 -5.00
C GLY A 690 2.72 -16.57 -6.47
N ASN A 691 3.55 -16.01 -7.33
CA ASN A 691 3.52 -16.18 -8.77
C ASN A 691 4.87 -16.72 -9.25
N TYR A 692 4.86 -17.84 -9.94
CA TYR A 692 6.04 -18.50 -10.45
C TYR A 692 6.07 -18.52 -11.99
N THR A 693 7.04 -17.83 -12.55
CA THR A 693 7.33 -17.89 -13.98
C THR A 693 8.17 -19.13 -14.25
N LEU A 694 7.64 -20.02 -15.08
CA LEU A 694 8.29 -21.30 -15.37
C LEU A 694 9.58 -21.08 -16.17
N PRO A 695 10.64 -21.86 -15.91
CA PRO A 695 11.90 -21.70 -16.61
C PRO A 695 11.93 -22.34 -18.01
N GLY A 696 12.95 -22.01 -18.79
CA GLY A 696 13.25 -22.63 -20.08
C GLY A 696 12.20 -22.32 -21.16
N THR A 697 11.74 -23.32 -21.89
CA THR A 697 10.77 -23.17 -22.98
C THR A 697 9.38 -22.72 -22.52
N TRP A 698 9.10 -22.82 -21.22
CA TRP A 698 7.84 -22.42 -20.60
C TRP A 698 7.91 -21.03 -19.94
N ASN A 699 8.95 -20.24 -20.16
CA ASN A 699 9.17 -18.92 -19.57
C ASN A 699 8.10 -17.85 -19.90
N ARG A 700 7.17 -18.18 -20.81
CA ARG A 700 5.99 -17.39 -21.13
C ARG A 700 4.80 -17.66 -20.20
N LEU A 701 4.83 -18.75 -19.42
CA LEU A 701 3.77 -19.15 -18.51
C LEU A 701 4.13 -18.78 -17.07
N THR A 702 3.28 -18.00 -16.43
CA THR A 702 3.34 -17.73 -15.01
C THR A 702 2.12 -18.34 -14.33
N LEU A 703 2.35 -19.12 -13.27
CA LEU A 703 1.28 -19.72 -12.45
C LEU A 703 1.33 -19.14 -11.06
N GLY A 704 0.18 -18.76 -10.54
CA GLY A 704 0.06 -18.17 -9.23
C GLY A 704 -0.99 -18.85 -8.37
N ALA A 705 -0.76 -18.79 -7.06
CA ALA A 705 -1.73 -19.21 -6.04
C ALA A 705 -1.68 -18.28 -4.83
N GLY A 706 -2.82 -18.14 -4.16
CA GLY A 706 -2.93 -17.33 -2.96
C GLY A 706 -3.87 -17.96 -1.94
N VAL A 707 -3.66 -17.61 -0.69
CA VAL A 707 -4.56 -17.94 0.43
C VAL A 707 -4.64 -16.76 1.39
N SER A 708 -5.86 -16.44 1.83
CA SER A 708 -6.14 -15.53 2.94
C SER A 708 -6.93 -16.29 3.99
N ALA A 709 -6.35 -16.46 5.17
CA ALA A 709 -6.95 -17.19 6.27
C ALA A 709 -7.00 -16.35 7.54
N GLN A 710 -8.06 -16.47 8.31
CA GLN A 710 -8.23 -15.82 9.59
C GLN A 710 -8.95 -16.69 10.60
N SER A 711 -8.66 -16.48 11.90
CA SER A 711 -9.43 -17.09 12.98
C SER A 711 -10.84 -16.49 13.05
N GLY A 712 -11.75 -17.23 13.68
CA GLY A 712 -13.06 -16.68 14.05
C GLY A 712 -12.93 -15.60 15.12
N TYR A 713 -13.97 -14.78 15.20
CA TYR A 713 -14.17 -13.81 16.27
C TYR A 713 -15.65 -13.76 16.66
N SER A 714 -15.93 -13.20 17.83
CA SER A 714 -17.29 -12.95 18.29
C SER A 714 -17.41 -11.58 18.90
N GLU A 715 -18.52 -10.94 18.69
CA GLU A 715 -18.90 -9.66 19.24
C GLU A 715 -20.10 -9.86 20.15
N ALA A 716 -20.03 -9.33 21.37
CA ALA A 716 -21.16 -9.31 22.28
C ALA A 716 -21.91 -8.01 22.08
N GLU A 717 -23.03 -8.06 21.40
CA GLU A 717 -23.99 -6.98 21.33
C GLU A 717 -24.89 -7.02 22.56
N SER A 718 -25.56 -5.90 22.85
CA SER A 718 -26.42 -5.75 24.05
C SER A 718 -27.54 -6.81 24.16
N SER A 719 -27.89 -7.46 23.05
CA SER A 719 -28.98 -8.43 22.96
C SER A 719 -28.57 -9.86 22.58
N ALA A 720 -27.40 -10.03 21.90
CA ALA A 720 -26.96 -11.34 21.41
C ALA A 720 -25.46 -11.40 21.11
N GLU A 721 -24.88 -12.60 21.16
CA GLU A 721 -23.50 -12.85 20.71
C GLU A 721 -23.48 -13.13 19.22
N ILE A 722 -22.82 -12.28 18.44
CA ILE A 722 -22.64 -12.44 16.99
C ILE A 722 -21.31 -13.14 16.72
N LYS A 723 -21.38 -14.32 16.08
CA LYS A 723 -20.19 -15.10 15.72
C LYS A 723 -19.86 -14.96 14.23
N ASN A 724 -18.58 -14.72 13.94
CA ASN A 724 -18.02 -14.83 12.60
C ASN A 724 -16.99 -15.97 12.59
N PRO A 725 -17.30 -17.10 11.96
CA PRO A 725 -16.41 -18.25 11.94
C PRO A 725 -15.10 -17.96 11.22
N GLY A 726 -14.03 -18.64 11.62
CA GLY A 726 -12.78 -18.63 10.89
C GLY A 726 -12.92 -19.11 9.46
N ARG A 727 -12.08 -18.59 8.57
CA ARG A 727 -12.13 -18.90 7.14
C ARG A 727 -10.75 -18.95 6.49
N ALA A 728 -10.70 -19.68 5.37
CA ALA A 728 -9.59 -19.62 4.42
C ALA A 728 -10.18 -19.48 3.01
N ILE A 729 -9.71 -18.50 2.27
CA ILE A 729 -10.10 -18.19 0.90
C ILE A 729 -8.90 -18.44 0.00
N TRP A 730 -9.12 -19.19 -1.09
CA TRP A 730 -8.08 -19.62 -2.01
C TRP A 730 -8.28 -18.97 -3.37
N ASP A 731 -7.18 -18.48 -3.93
CA ASP A 731 -7.12 -17.82 -5.23
C ASP A 731 -6.07 -18.51 -6.11
N ALA A 732 -6.25 -18.44 -7.41
CA ALA A 732 -5.21 -18.86 -8.37
C ALA A 732 -5.18 -17.94 -9.59
N ARG A 733 -4.04 -17.95 -10.26
CA ARG A 733 -3.77 -17.17 -11.46
C ARG A 733 -3.00 -18.00 -12.47
N ALA A 734 -3.31 -17.83 -13.74
CA ALA A 734 -2.47 -18.29 -14.85
C ALA A 734 -2.31 -17.13 -15.83
N SER A 735 -1.07 -16.84 -16.24
CA SER A 735 -0.77 -15.79 -17.21
C SER A 735 0.15 -16.32 -18.29
N TRP A 736 -0.11 -15.91 -19.53
CA TRP A 736 0.66 -16.30 -20.70
C TRP A 736 1.13 -15.07 -21.48
N LYS A 737 2.43 -14.93 -21.71
CA LYS A 737 2.99 -13.95 -22.63
C LYS A 737 2.80 -14.44 -24.06
N ILE A 738 1.90 -13.80 -24.81
CA ILE A 738 1.60 -14.15 -26.21
C ILE A 738 2.82 -13.82 -27.06
N ASP A 739 3.35 -12.61 -26.89
CA ASP A 739 4.57 -12.10 -27.50
C ASP A 739 5.26 -11.08 -26.59
N GLU A 740 6.13 -10.23 -27.10
CA GLU A 740 6.88 -9.22 -26.32
C GLU A 740 5.96 -8.12 -25.80
N ASN A 741 4.86 -7.83 -26.49
CA ASN A 741 3.94 -6.74 -26.18
C ASN A 741 2.65 -7.20 -25.50
N TRP A 742 2.17 -8.42 -25.79
CA TRP A 742 0.85 -8.87 -25.34
C TRP A 742 0.92 -10.01 -24.35
N SER A 743 0.10 -9.89 -23.33
CA SER A 743 -0.13 -10.94 -22.34
C SER A 743 -1.60 -11.15 -22.05
N VAL A 744 -1.97 -12.37 -21.70
CA VAL A 744 -3.31 -12.73 -21.23
C VAL A 744 -3.21 -13.41 -19.87
N ALA A 745 -4.11 -13.07 -18.95
CA ALA A 745 -4.15 -13.68 -17.63
C ALA A 745 -5.59 -14.05 -17.24
N LEU A 746 -5.72 -15.15 -16.52
CA LEU A 746 -6.97 -15.59 -15.88
C LEU A 746 -6.74 -15.64 -14.36
N ASN A 747 -7.49 -14.85 -13.61
CA ASN A 747 -7.53 -14.87 -12.17
C ASN A 747 -8.83 -15.55 -11.71
N GLY A 748 -8.75 -16.43 -10.72
CA GLY A 748 -9.90 -17.04 -10.05
C GLY A 748 -9.81 -16.77 -8.55
N ASN A 749 -10.84 -16.17 -7.99
CA ASN A 749 -10.92 -15.84 -6.57
C ASN A 749 -11.95 -16.72 -5.86
N ASN A 750 -11.75 -17.00 -4.56
CA ASN A 750 -12.60 -17.88 -3.77
C ASN A 750 -12.90 -19.20 -4.49
N LEU A 751 -11.86 -19.88 -4.98
CA LEU A 751 -11.98 -21.07 -5.84
C LEU A 751 -12.80 -22.20 -5.23
N LEU A 752 -12.81 -22.32 -3.90
CA LEU A 752 -13.58 -23.33 -3.17
C LEU A 752 -15.04 -22.90 -2.92
N ASP A 753 -15.43 -21.73 -3.42
CA ASP A 753 -16.77 -21.13 -3.27
C ASP A 753 -17.24 -21.05 -1.80
N ARG A 754 -16.31 -20.73 -0.90
CA ARG A 754 -16.61 -20.60 0.53
C ARG A 754 -17.64 -19.49 0.75
N LYS A 755 -18.79 -19.81 1.35
CA LYS A 755 -19.76 -18.84 1.85
C LYS A 755 -19.31 -18.37 3.24
N TYR A 756 -19.21 -17.05 3.41
CA TYR A 756 -18.74 -16.44 4.64
C TYR A 756 -19.27 -15.00 4.77
N TYR A 757 -19.27 -14.46 5.98
CA TYR A 757 -19.48 -13.03 6.19
C TYR A 757 -18.15 -12.30 6.06
N LYS A 758 -18.09 -11.35 5.12
CA LYS A 758 -16.97 -10.43 4.93
C LYS A 758 -16.86 -9.46 6.11
N ALA A 759 -18.01 -8.94 6.54
CA ALA A 759 -18.17 -8.11 7.73
C ALA A 759 -19.44 -8.54 8.49
N THR A 760 -19.41 -8.42 9.79
CA THR A 760 -20.56 -8.60 10.70
C THR A 760 -20.85 -7.27 11.38
N GLY A 761 -22.12 -6.99 11.59
CA GLY A 761 -22.62 -5.84 12.34
C GLY A 761 -23.56 -6.32 13.43
N ASP A 762 -24.66 -5.59 13.64
CA ASP A 762 -25.69 -5.90 14.63
C ASP A 762 -26.68 -7.00 14.13
N VAL A 763 -27.56 -7.47 15.00
CA VAL A 763 -28.64 -8.39 14.64
C VAL A 763 -29.67 -7.77 13.69
N ASP A 764 -29.87 -6.45 13.77
CA ASP A 764 -30.85 -5.75 12.94
C ASP A 764 -30.32 -5.39 11.54
N ARG A 765 -28.98 -5.35 11.33
CA ARG A 765 -28.34 -4.95 10.05
C ARG A 765 -26.81 -5.06 10.12
N GLY A 766 -26.13 -4.72 9.05
CA GLY A 766 -24.67 -4.59 9.02
C GLY A 766 -23.92 -5.86 8.65
N ASN A 767 -24.61 -6.91 8.24
CA ASN A 767 -23.96 -8.16 7.88
C ASN A 767 -23.83 -8.29 6.36
N TYR A 768 -22.61 -8.54 5.86
CA TYR A 768 -22.30 -8.62 4.45
C TYR A 768 -21.66 -9.95 4.10
N TYR A 769 -22.19 -10.63 3.09
CA TYR A 769 -21.52 -11.80 2.53
C TYR A 769 -20.25 -11.42 1.78
N GLY A 770 -19.23 -12.28 1.84
CA GLY A 770 -18.07 -12.21 0.96
C GLY A 770 -18.38 -12.72 -0.44
N ASP A 771 -17.55 -12.30 -1.39
CA ASP A 771 -17.71 -12.60 -2.80
C ASP A 771 -17.75 -14.13 -3.04
N PRO A 772 -18.70 -14.62 -3.85
CA PRO A 772 -18.68 -15.98 -4.37
C PRO A 772 -17.44 -16.22 -5.22
N ARG A 773 -17.20 -17.49 -5.61
CA ARG A 773 -16.20 -17.81 -6.62
C ARG A 773 -16.43 -16.97 -7.87
N ASN A 774 -15.37 -16.30 -8.31
CA ASN A 774 -15.40 -15.42 -9.47
C ASN A 774 -14.12 -15.54 -10.31
N TYR A 775 -14.21 -15.09 -11.54
CA TYR A 775 -13.12 -15.15 -12.50
C TYR A 775 -12.97 -13.81 -13.20
N MET A 776 -11.72 -13.45 -13.53
CA MET A 776 -11.38 -12.27 -14.32
C MET A 776 -10.38 -12.65 -15.40
N LEU A 777 -10.73 -12.41 -16.65
CA LEU A 777 -9.83 -12.47 -17.80
C LEU A 777 -9.26 -11.07 -18.05
N THR A 778 -7.95 -10.99 -18.16
CA THR A 778 -7.21 -9.75 -18.45
C THR A 778 -6.42 -9.91 -19.73
N LEU A 779 -6.53 -8.97 -20.66
CA LEU A 779 -5.65 -8.83 -21.81
C LEU A 779 -4.89 -7.50 -21.66
N ARG A 780 -3.55 -7.56 -21.71
CA ARG A 780 -2.68 -6.39 -21.56
C ARG A 780 -1.73 -6.28 -22.74
N GLY A 781 -1.68 -5.09 -23.34
CA GLY A 781 -0.69 -4.69 -24.33
C GLY A 781 0.24 -3.63 -23.75
N GLU A 782 1.54 -3.77 -23.97
CA GLU A 782 2.60 -2.85 -23.52
C GLU A 782 3.50 -2.52 -24.71
N PHE A 783 3.77 -1.22 -24.98
CA PHE A 783 4.46 -0.71 -26.16
C PHE A 783 5.49 0.35 -25.80
#